data_e8239e7d6db2a5a45f4faf84ea792ed8
#
_entry.id   e8239e7d6db2a5a45f4faf84ea792ed8
#
_cell.length_a   1.000
_cell.length_b   1.000
_cell.length_c   1.000
_cell.angle_alpha   90.00
_cell.angle_beta   90.00
_cell.angle_gamma   90.00
#
_symmetry.space_group_name_H-M   'P 1'
#
loop_
_entity.id
_entity.type
_entity.pdbx_description
1 polymer ?
#
loop_
_entity_poly.entity_id
_entity_poly.type
_entity_poly.pdbx_seq_one_letter_code
_entity_poly.pdbx_strand_id
1 'polypeptide(L)'
;MLVSRQFLPLFAISLLLASALVFVPASAASSLSIDVVADHNEYSFASVNGTASFVVTITNDGDVDFTNVAIDAAFDDESWLKDNVTFTYSGSNATGEMDLGSLASGALAQVTVDAVVGYGAKIDMSKFVYLNLGIMADGADFDLPDTVIVVSNWIAYQSDFPASPAVNTYDIGDSYDYQIMVENIAVEKLPGGGTQAVDIMDSITVQFGGLGGWTISSEDPAWDSFQGGVLEGLTAGQTYTWDVTIELSSKVKAGSADLDFQAFSVDPNDPFGFPYYQPFGMMSIPVSASEMFGIKLDGAGSREVDLSAGVSVADWTVRVNNLGNTDDDFTITWDDQGIPEGWNLNFDASESMVTDSVSWSGFYSFEVVLSVPSDALAGSVATFSMSAASNGDSSQTASQDFTATVNQHYGVSLSVDSDSKENKPGQSVDFIFNITNTGNGPDTFSISAEGPAVWTPVLSQDNITIGAVSGAQFTLTVTIPSDRDAGVGSGDMVVTVISSDTESTANSTVSVSTSQVYDIGLGYVSGSDGTVKVTQETQIQLKLNVTNNGNGIDSLSLAMTNAPSWASLGVETMQIGRGQTQAITITLSPDAAALSGRDYTFQVVVTSADGSEYTSPDFSANIEVKETTGGGEVEVEEIESDDEESTPGFGLIASLFALTTLVVLRRRA
;
A
#
# COMPACT_ATOMS: atom_id res chain seq x y z
N MET A 1 9.18 -43.81 -18.94
CA MET A 1 8.45 -42.53 -18.91
C MET A 1 7.64 -42.53 -17.65
N LEU A 2 8.30 -42.20 -16.52
CA LEU A 2 7.73 -42.30 -15.19
C LEU A 2 7.14 -40.93 -14.81
N VAL A 3 5.88 -40.91 -14.48
CA VAL A 3 5.18 -39.78 -13.89
C VAL A 3 5.21 -40.00 -12.38
N SER A 4 6.09 -39.26 -11.67
CA SER A 4 6.07 -39.25 -10.23
C SER A 4 4.87 -38.42 -9.76
N ARG A 5 3.94 -39.04 -9.03
CA ARG A 5 2.91 -38.34 -8.27
C ARG A 5 3.51 -37.96 -6.91
N GLN A 6 3.83 -36.70 -6.73
CA GLN A 6 4.08 -36.14 -5.41
C GLN A 6 2.73 -35.91 -4.71
N PHE A 7 2.55 -36.53 -3.56
CA PHE A 7 1.46 -36.22 -2.65
C PHE A 7 1.80 -34.93 -1.90
N LEU A 8 1.01 -33.89 -2.12
CA LEU A 8 0.96 -32.70 -1.24
C LEU A 8 -0.15 -32.92 -0.21
N PRO A 9 0.08 -32.65 1.06
CA PRO A 9 -1.01 -32.56 2.01
C PRO A 9 -1.78 -31.28 1.76
N LEU A 10 -3.08 -31.38 1.54
CA LEU A 10 -4.00 -30.24 1.44
C LEU A 10 -4.20 -29.64 2.84
N PHE A 11 -3.54 -28.53 3.11
CA PHE A 11 -4.02 -27.59 4.13
C PHE A 11 -5.19 -26.81 3.54
N ALA A 12 -6.35 -26.96 4.12
CA ALA A 12 -7.50 -26.14 3.81
C ALA A 12 -7.27 -24.72 4.30
N ILE A 13 -6.86 -23.81 3.40
CA ILE A 13 -6.90 -22.37 3.65
C ILE A 13 -8.27 -21.87 3.18
N SER A 14 -9.12 -21.54 4.14
CA SER A 14 -10.34 -20.80 3.88
C SER A 14 -9.99 -19.35 3.53
N LEU A 15 -9.95 -19.05 2.23
CA LEU A 15 -9.80 -17.67 1.74
C LEU A 15 -11.18 -17.01 1.68
N LEU A 16 -11.46 -16.10 2.61
CA LEU A 16 -12.60 -15.19 2.52
C LEU A 16 -12.33 -14.19 1.37
N LEU A 17 -12.98 -14.39 0.22
CA LEU A 17 -13.07 -13.35 -0.80
C LEU A 17 -14.40 -12.60 -0.59
N ALA A 18 -14.32 -11.40 -0.04
CA ALA A 18 -15.42 -10.46 -0.09
C ALA A 18 -15.49 -9.87 -1.51
N SER A 19 -16.42 -10.34 -2.33
CA SER A 19 -16.80 -9.68 -3.57
C SER A 19 -18.14 -8.99 -3.41
N ALA A 20 -18.21 -7.79 -3.96
CA ALA A 20 -19.30 -6.84 -3.86
C ALA A 20 -20.67 -7.42 -4.22
N LEU A 21 -21.66 -7.15 -3.37
CA LEU A 21 -23.07 -7.45 -3.57
C LEU A 21 -23.63 -6.71 -4.79
N VAL A 22 -24.04 -7.47 -5.77
CA VAL A 22 -25.17 -7.09 -6.63
C VAL A 22 -26.38 -7.81 -6.02
N PHE A 23 -27.31 -7.09 -5.47
CA PHE A 23 -28.58 -7.62 -5.00
C PHE A 23 -29.40 -8.08 -6.22
N VAL A 24 -29.28 -9.37 -6.56
CA VAL A 24 -30.34 -10.11 -7.22
C VAL A 24 -31.06 -10.85 -6.08
N PRO A 25 -32.38 -10.84 -5.95
CA PRO A 25 -33.02 -11.68 -4.97
C PRO A 25 -32.70 -13.12 -5.35
N ALA A 26 -31.77 -13.73 -4.64
CA ALA A 26 -31.49 -15.14 -4.77
C ALA A 26 -32.77 -15.88 -4.30
N SER A 27 -33.31 -16.77 -5.14
CA SER A 27 -34.18 -17.82 -4.66
C SER A 27 -33.41 -18.56 -3.57
N ALA A 28 -34.01 -18.72 -2.40
CA ALA A 28 -33.45 -19.48 -1.31
C ALA A 28 -32.91 -20.82 -1.84
N ALA A 29 -31.61 -21.04 -1.66
CA ALA A 29 -30.96 -22.25 -2.14
C ALA A 29 -30.89 -23.26 -0.98
N SER A 30 -31.43 -24.45 -1.20
CA SER A 30 -31.23 -25.60 -0.31
C SER A 30 -29.97 -26.32 -0.75
N SER A 31 -28.93 -26.34 0.09
CA SER A 31 -27.71 -27.10 -0.16
C SER A 31 -27.14 -27.70 1.11
N LEU A 32 -26.66 -28.93 1.00
CA LEU A 32 -25.92 -29.62 2.06
C LEU A 32 -24.53 -29.95 1.56
N SER A 33 -23.50 -29.73 2.38
CA SER A 33 -22.21 -30.35 2.19
C SER A 33 -22.06 -31.51 3.18
N ILE A 34 -21.46 -32.59 2.69
CA ILE A 34 -21.33 -33.82 3.43
C ILE A 34 -19.86 -34.24 3.38
N ASP A 35 -19.29 -34.49 4.56
CA ASP A 35 -17.93 -34.98 4.72
C ASP A 35 -17.98 -36.33 5.47
N VAL A 36 -17.30 -37.34 4.93
CA VAL A 36 -17.26 -38.68 5.52
C VAL A 36 -15.80 -39.02 5.82
N VAL A 37 -15.50 -39.26 7.10
CA VAL A 37 -14.19 -39.68 7.54
C VAL A 37 -14.28 -41.12 8.04
N ALA A 38 -13.59 -42.02 7.36
CA ALA A 38 -13.45 -43.39 7.75
C ALA A 38 -12.39 -43.52 8.89
N ASP A 39 -12.49 -44.57 9.71
CA ASP A 39 -11.56 -44.85 10.79
C ASP A 39 -10.13 -45.23 10.29
N HIS A 40 -9.97 -45.61 9.02
CA HIS A 40 -8.68 -45.91 8.37
C HIS A 40 -8.58 -45.19 7.01
N ASN A 41 -8.02 -44.00 7.01
CA ASN A 41 -7.76 -43.20 5.77
C ASN A 41 -8.95 -43.23 4.77
N GLU A 42 -8.76 -43.86 3.60
CA GLU A 42 -9.78 -43.95 2.55
C GLU A 42 -10.67 -45.21 2.69
N TYR A 43 -10.37 -46.10 3.63
CA TYR A 43 -11.05 -47.39 3.79
C TYR A 43 -11.33 -47.65 5.27
N SER A 44 -12.49 -48.22 5.56
CA SER A 44 -12.74 -48.82 6.87
C SER A 44 -12.60 -50.35 6.80
N PHE A 45 -11.80 -50.90 7.71
CA PHE A 45 -11.61 -52.35 7.82
C PHE A 45 -12.44 -52.91 8.93
N ALA A 46 -13.19 -53.91 8.67
CA ALA A 46 -13.86 -54.67 9.70
C ALA A 46 -13.55 -56.18 9.55
N SER A 47 -13.05 -56.81 10.64
CA SER A 47 -13.01 -58.23 10.75
C SER A 47 -14.42 -58.80 10.91
N VAL A 48 -14.60 -60.10 10.62
CA VAL A 48 -15.83 -60.79 11.00
C VAL A 48 -16.03 -60.64 12.53
N ASN A 49 -17.21 -60.18 12.94
CA ASN A 49 -17.56 -59.74 14.28
C ASN A 49 -16.85 -58.46 14.75
N GLY A 50 -16.32 -57.68 13.84
CA GLY A 50 -15.74 -56.38 14.08
C GLY A 50 -16.66 -55.25 13.59
N THR A 51 -16.18 -54.02 13.73
CA THR A 51 -16.92 -52.81 13.35
C THR A 51 -16.05 -51.90 12.51
N ALA A 52 -16.59 -51.37 11.44
CA ALA A 52 -16.02 -50.29 10.68
C ALA A 52 -16.79 -48.99 10.99
N SER A 53 -16.10 -47.94 11.36
CA SER A 53 -16.72 -46.69 11.81
C SER A 53 -16.50 -45.56 10.82
N PHE A 54 -17.53 -44.75 10.56
CA PHE A 54 -17.51 -43.57 9.70
C PHE A 54 -18.06 -42.39 10.47
N VAL A 55 -17.36 -41.29 10.46
CA VAL A 55 -17.85 -40.01 10.99
C VAL A 55 -18.40 -39.20 9.84
N VAL A 56 -19.72 -39.01 9.83
CA VAL A 56 -20.44 -38.23 8.82
C VAL A 56 -20.74 -36.85 9.38
N THR A 57 -20.27 -35.83 8.72
CA THR A 57 -20.54 -34.43 9.05
C THR A 57 -21.40 -33.82 7.96
N ILE A 58 -22.59 -33.37 8.31
CA ILE A 58 -23.58 -32.77 7.40
C ILE A 58 -23.67 -31.28 7.75
N THR A 59 -23.37 -30.42 6.81
CA THR A 59 -23.46 -28.97 7.00
C THR A 59 -24.52 -28.39 6.08
N ASN A 60 -25.44 -27.61 6.62
CA ASN A 60 -26.39 -26.85 5.82
C ASN A 60 -25.72 -25.58 5.30
N ASP A 61 -25.22 -25.62 4.07
CA ASP A 61 -24.60 -24.49 3.38
C ASP A 61 -25.60 -23.58 2.67
N GLY A 62 -26.88 -23.99 2.70
CA GLY A 62 -27.97 -23.21 2.15
C GLY A 62 -28.40 -22.05 3.04
N ASP A 63 -29.29 -21.25 2.53
CA ASP A 63 -29.88 -20.11 3.23
C ASP A 63 -31.28 -20.42 3.79
N VAL A 64 -31.70 -21.69 3.76
CA VAL A 64 -32.99 -22.21 4.25
C VAL A 64 -32.75 -23.27 5.31
N ASP A 65 -33.51 -23.26 6.37
CA ASP A 65 -33.47 -24.31 7.37
C ASP A 65 -34.15 -25.61 6.83
N PHE A 66 -33.47 -26.75 7.05
CA PHE A 66 -34.09 -28.04 6.86
C PHE A 66 -34.89 -28.43 8.12
N THR A 67 -36.09 -28.92 7.96
CA THR A 67 -36.96 -29.30 9.08
C THR A 67 -36.87 -30.77 9.43
N ASN A 68 -36.38 -31.61 8.51
CA ASN A 68 -36.25 -33.05 8.68
C ASN A 68 -35.04 -33.56 7.89
N VAL A 69 -33.94 -33.84 8.59
CA VAL A 69 -32.73 -34.41 8.03
C VAL A 69 -32.56 -35.83 8.57
N ALA A 70 -32.35 -36.79 7.71
CA ALA A 70 -32.16 -38.17 8.08
C ALA A 70 -30.99 -38.79 7.33
N ILE A 71 -30.31 -39.77 7.95
CA ILE A 71 -29.28 -40.58 7.35
C ILE A 71 -29.71 -42.04 7.32
N ASP A 72 -29.55 -42.69 6.17
CA ASP A 72 -29.74 -44.12 5.99
C ASP A 72 -28.46 -44.77 5.41
N ALA A 73 -28.03 -45.87 6.00
CA ALA A 73 -26.86 -46.60 5.57
C ALA A 73 -27.31 -47.93 4.89
N ALA A 74 -26.91 -48.10 3.66
CA ALA A 74 -27.21 -49.29 2.88
C ALA A 74 -26.00 -49.72 2.09
N PHE A 75 -26.00 -50.95 1.59
CA PHE A 75 -25.01 -51.42 0.63
C PHE A 75 -25.55 -51.32 -0.79
N ASP A 76 -24.67 -50.90 -1.68
CA ASP A 76 -24.95 -50.90 -3.10
C ASP A 76 -24.98 -52.35 -3.61
N ASP A 77 -26.15 -52.85 -3.86
CA ASP A 77 -26.58 -54.05 -4.63
C ASP A 77 -25.89 -55.43 -4.41
N GLU A 78 -24.96 -55.56 -3.45
CA GLU A 78 -24.31 -56.86 -3.18
C GLU A 78 -24.98 -57.61 -2.02
N SER A 79 -25.80 -58.52 -2.38
CA SER A 79 -26.73 -59.25 -1.50
C SER A 79 -26.11 -60.08 -0.37
N TRP A 80 -24.79 -60.37 -0.42
CA TRP A 80 -24.16 -61.29 0.53
C TRP A 80 -23.75 -60.58 1.84
N LEU A 81 -23.48 -59.28 1.83
CA LEU A 81 -23.21 -58.50 3.04
C LEU A 81 -24.49 -58.01 3.73
N LYS A 82 -25.53 -57.77 2.97
CA LYS A 82 -26.80 -57.21 3.41
C LYS A 82 -27.42 -58.00 4.59
N ASP A 83 -27.26 -59.29 4.60
CA ASP A 83 -27.82 -60.15 5.64
C ASP A 83 -26.91 -60.35 6.84
N ASN A 84 -25.63 -59.89 6.78
CA ASN A 84 -24.63 -60.12 7.81
C ASN A 84 -23.96 -58.89 8.35
N VAL A 85 -24.35 -57.68 7.92
CA VAL A 85 -23.88 -56.42 8.45
C VAL A 85 -25.06 -55.60 8.97
N THR A 86 -24.94 -55.10 10.17
CA THR A 86 -25.89 -54.20 10.76
C THR A 86 -25.25 -52.84 11.00
N PHE A 87 -26.01 -51.80 10.68
CA PHE A 87 -25.60 -50.43 10.95
C PHE A 87 -26.10 -49.97 12.28
N THR A 88 -25.26 -49.33 13.04
CA THR A 88 -25.65 -48.63 14.26
C THR A 88 -25.15 -47.19 14.19
N TYR A 89 -25.92 -46.26 14.70
CA TYR A 89 -25.61 -44.83 14.71
C TYR A 89 -25.27 -44.41 16.15
N SER A 90 -24.32 -43.46 16.30
CA SER A 90 -23.88 -43.01 17.60
C SER A 90 -25.02 -42.57 18.51
N GLY A 91 -25.13 -43.25 19.64
CA GLY A 91 -26.17 -42.97 20.67
C GLY A 91 -27.53 -43.61 20.43
N SER A 92 -27.69 -44.47 19.44
CA SER A 92 -28.95 -45.20 19.18
C SER A 92 -28.66 -46.64 18.70
N ASN A 93 -29.51 -47.61 19.12
CA ASN A 93 -29.52 -48.94 18.54
C ASN A 93 -30.44 -49.06 17.33
N ALA A 94 -30.57 -47.99 16.58
CA ALA A 94 -31.45 -47.92 15.40
C ALA A 94 -30.77 -48.69 14.25
N THR A 95 -31.48 -49.66 13.70
CA THR A 95 -31.15 -50.31 12.42
C THR A 95 -32.06 -49.69 11.36
N GLY A 96 -31.44 -49.00 10.36
CA GLY A 96 -32.17 -48.26 9.36
C GLY A 96 -31.95 -46.77 9.40
N GLU A 97 -32.91 -45.99 8.93
CA GLU A 97 -32.87 -44.53 8.89
C GLU A 97 -32.77 -43.93 10.28
N MET A 98 -31.83 -43.00 10.49
CA MET A 98 -31.69 -42.21 11.71
C MET A 98 -32.16 -40.77 11.43
N ASP A 99 -33.17 -40.32 12.17
CA ASP A 99 -33.62 -38.94 12.15
C ASP A 99 -32.65 -38.05 12.92
N LEU A 100 -32.08 -37.07 12.28
CA LEU A 100 -31.19 -36.05 12.84
C LEU A 100 -31.94 -34.77 13.25
N GLY A 101 -33.20 -34.68 12.92
CA GLY A 101 -34.07 -33.55 13.21
C GLY A 101 -33.89 -32.38 12.27
N SER A 102 -34.07 -31.16 12.79
CA SER A 102 -33.93 -29.93 12.00
C SER A 102 -32.47 -29.43 11.97
N LEU A 103 -32.03 -28.93 10.81
CA LEU A 103 -30.70 -28.33 10.62
C LEU A 103 -30.83 -26.90 10.08
N ALA A 104 -30.63 -25.93 10.95
CA ALA A 104 -30.69 -24.52 10.58
C ALA A 104 -29.63 -24.14 9.57
N SER A 105 -29.88 -23.08 8.78
CA SER A 105 -28.87 -22.52 7.86
C SER A 105 -27.55 -22.22 8.60
N GLY A 106 -26.44 -22.68 8.06
CA GLY A 106 -25.10 -22.57 8.64
C GLY A 106 -24.81 -23.51 9.81
N ALA A 107 -25.76 -24.37 10.21
CA ALA A 107 -25.54 -25.36 11.25
C ALA A 107 -24.97 -26.67 10.69
N LEU A 108 -24.31 -27.44 11.57
CA LEU A 108 -23.82 -28.77 11.24
C LEU A 108 -24.39 -29.82 12.22
N ALA A 109 -24.55 -31.04 11.71
CA ALA A 109 -24.83 -32.24 12.48
C ALA A 109 -23.73 -33.25 12.21
N GLN A 110 -23.32 -34.00 13.25
CA GLN A 110 -22.32 -35.03 13.14
C GLN A 110 -22.85 -36.33 13.73
N VAL A 111 -22.67 -37.42 13.00
CA VAL A 111 -23.10 -38.75 13.43
C VAL A 111 -22.00 -39.75 13.11
N THR A 112 -21.74 -40.69 14.03
CA THR A 112 -20.90 -41.84 13.74
C THR A 112 -21.78 -42.98 13.27
N VAL A 113 -21.47 -43.52 12.11
CA VAL A 113 -22.12 -44.72 11.53
C VAL A 113 -21.18 -45.88 11.70
N ASP A 114 -21.59 -46.85 12.45
CA ASP A 114 -20.83 -48.08 12.71
C ASP A 114 -21.45 -49.23 11.92
N ALA A 115 -20.66 -49.81 11.01
CA ALA A 115 -21.05 -51.02 10.28
C ALA A 115 -20.50 -52.23 11.05
N VAL A 116 -21.38 -52.96 11.69
CA VAL A 116 -21.01 -54.17 12.52
C VAL A 116 -21.17 -55.42 11.65
N VAL A 117 -20.05 -56.10 11.42
CA VAL A 117 -19.98 -57.30 10.56
C VAL A 117 -20.31 -58.54 11.41
N GLY A 118 -21.37 -59.26 11.05
CA GLY A 118 -21.80 -60.46 11.75
C GLY A 118 -21.03 -61.74 11.35
N TYR A 119 -21.18 -62.76 12.16
CA TYR A 119 -20.50 -64.07 11.97
C TYR A 119 -20.78 -64.79 10.67
N GLY A 120 -21.81 -64.46 9.95
CA GLY A 120 -22.19 -65.11 8.67
C GLY A 120 -21.59 -64.45 7.44
N ALA A 121 -20.88 -63.37 7.60
CA ALA A 121 -20.29 -62.66 6.49
C ALA A 121 -19.24 -63.53 5.79
N LYS A 122 -19.46 -63.76 4.50
CA LYS A 122 -18.48 -64.45 3.63
C LYS A 122 -17.56 -63.43 3.01
N ILE A 123 -16.33 -63.83 2.88
CA ILE A 123 -15.32 -62.95 2.30
C ILE A 123 -15.12 -63.29 0.85
N ASP A 124 -15.21 -62.28 0.05
CA ASP A 124 -14.64 -62.25 -1.28
C ASP A 124 -13.73 -61.03 -1.34
N MET A 125 -12.44 -61.26 -1.12
CA MET A 125 -11.41 -60.19 -1.04
C MET A 125 -11.16 -59.52 -2.40
N SER A 126 -11.76 -60.05 -3.49
CA SER A 126 -11.69 -59.44 -4.81
C SER A 126 -12.64 -58.27 -5.01
N LYS A 127 -13.45 -57.94 -4.00
CA LYS A 127 -14.50 -56.93 -4.13
C LYS A 127 -14.45 -55.91 -3.02
N PHE A 128 -14.28 -54.66 -3.42
CA PHE A 128 -14.60 -53.51 -2.55
C PHE A 128 -16.13 -53.42 -2.42
N VAL A 129 -16.60 -53.32 -1.19
CA VAL A 129 -18.01 -53.12 -0.94
C VAL A 129 -18.25 -51.65 -0.70
N TYR A 130 -19.02 -51.06 -1.61
CA TYR A 130 -19.39 -49.65 -1.48
C TYR A 130 -20.52 -49.52 -0.48
N LEU A 131 -20.31 -48.71 0.54
CA LEU A 131 -21.31 -48.28 1.49
C LEU A 131 -22.05 -47.09 0.89
N ASN A 132 -23.33 -47.25 0.64
CA ASN A 132 -24.19 -46.13 0.26
C ASN A 132 -24.81 -45.53 1.51
N LEU A 133 -24.41 -44.31 1.83
CA LEU A 133 -25.00 -43.51 2.90
C LEU A 133 -25.98 -42.52 2.23
N GLY A 134 -27.28 -42.78 2.29
CA GLY A 134 -28.29 -41.84 1.82
C GLY A 134 -28.52 -40.73 2.83
N ILE A 135 -28.50 -39.47 2.42
CA ILE A 135 -28.96 -38.37 3.22
C ILE A 135 -30.20 -37.78 2.60
N MET A 136 -31.29 -37.81 3.38
CA MET A 136 -32.55 -37.20 3.02
C MET A 136 -32.75 -35.94 3.83
N ALA A 137 -33.07 -34.82 3.19
CA ALA A 137 -33.44 -33.59 3.85
C ALA A 137 -34.70 -33.01 3.22
N ASP A 138 -35.76 -32.90 4.01
CA ASP A 138 -37.10 -32.44 3.58
C ASP A 138 -37.65 -33.15 2.31
N GLY A 139 -37.27 -34.43 2.15
CA GLY A 139 -37.72 -35.27 1.05
C GLY A 139 -36.88 -35.16 -0.25
N ALA A 140 -35.73 -34.46 -0.16
CA ALA A 140 -34.73 -34.46 -1.23
C ALA A 140 -33.55 -35.34 -0.84
N ASP A 141 -33.00 -36.11 -1.83
CA ASP A 141 -31.81 -36.92 -1.66
C ASP A 141 -30.57 -36.08 -1.97
N PHE A 142 -29.50 -36.27 -1.18
CA PHE A 142 -28.20 -35.65 -1.39
C PHE A 142 -27.13 -36.70 -1.59
N ASP A 143 -26.32 -36.51 -2.63
CA ASP A 143 -25.21 -37.42 -2.97
C ASP A 143 -24.09 -37.37 -1.94
N LEU A 144 -23.57 -38.53 -1.59
CA LEU A 144 -22.43 -38.70 -0.68
C LEU A 144 -21.17 -39.09 -1.46
N PRO A 145 -19.99 -38.79 -0.89
CA PRO A 145 -18.74 -39.36 -1.41
C PRO A 145 -18.75 -40.88 -1.33
N ASP A 146 -18.15 -41.54 -2.31
CA ASP A 146 -17.99 -43.01 -2.31
C ASP A 146 -17.24 -43.42 -1.02
N THR A 147 -17.87 -44.30 -0.26
CA THR A 147 -17.31 -44.82 0.98
C THR A 147 -17.17 -46.35 0.86
N VAL A 148 -16.03 -46.88 1.27
CA VAL A 148 -15.68 -48.30 1.03
C VAL A 148 -15.44 -49.04 2.36
N ILE A 149 -16.06 -50.19 2.50
CA ILE A 149 -15.76 -51.16 3.58
C ILE A 149 -15.01 -52.35 2.98
N VAL A 150 -13.95 -52.73 3.63
CA VAL A 150 -13.23 -54.00 3.34
C VAL A 150 -13.47 -55.00 4.47
N VAL A 151 -14.13 -56.08 4.17
CA VAL A 151 -14.38 -57.15 5.14
C VAL A 151 -13.35 -58.25 4.97
N SER A 152 -12.58 -58.59 6.00
CA SER A 152 -11.58 -59.63 5.96
C SER A 152 -11.92 -60.81 6.91
N ASN A 153 -11.58 -62.00 6.50
CA ASN A 153 -11.74 -63.20 7.30
C ASN A 153 -10.41 -63.65 7.92
N TRP A 154 -10.45 -64.16 9.14
CA TRP A 154 -9.28 -64.70 9.77
C TRP A 154 -9.15 -66.23 9.49
N ILE A 155 -8.09 -66.57 8.75
CA ILE A 155 -7.42 -67.86 9.02
C ILE A 155 -6.27 -67.44 9.96
N ALA A 156 -6.29 -67.92 11.19
CA ALA A 156 -5.27 -67.52 12.15
C ALA A 156 -3.93 -68.12 11.77
N TYR A 157 -3.11 -67.33 11.10
CA TYR A 157 -1.68 -67.59 11.03
C TYR A 157 -1.07 -66.86 12.24
N GLN A 158 -0.37 -67.59 13.08
CA GLN A 158 0.38 -67.03 14.17
C GLN A 158 1.85 -67.18 13.84
N SER A 159 2.59 -66.10 13.74
CA SER A 159 4.05 -66.11 13.72
C SER A 159 4.54 -65.76 15.12
N ASP A 160 5.41 -66.60 15.65
CA ASP A 160 6.05 -66.31 16.94
C ASP A 160 7.42 -65.71 16.62
N PHE A 161 7.52 -64.39 16.77
CA PHE A 161 8.80 -63.71 16.63
C PHE A 161 9.59 -63.88 17.92
N PRO A 162 10.93 -64.07 17.87
CA PRO A 162 11.74 -64.27 19.08
C PRO A 162 11.62 -63.05 20.00
N ALA A 163 11.80 -63.29 21.29
CA ALA A 163 11.69 -62.29 22.35
C ALA A 163 12.39 -60.99 21.97
N SER A 164 11.73 -59.90 22.28
CA SER A 164 12.15 -58.50 21.96
C SER A 164 13.66 -58.31 22.01
N PRO A 165 14.30 -57.90 20.91
CA PRO A 165 15.72 -57.57 20.93
C PRO A 165 16.00 -56.43 21.90
N ALA A 166 17.23 -56.29 22.36
CA ALA A 166 17.64 -55.16 23.19
C ALA A 166 17.49 -53.86 22.37
N VAL A 167 17.03 -52.81 23.06
CA VAL A 167 16.93 -51.46 22.42
C VAL A 167 18.35 -50.98 22.08
N ASN A 168 18.63 -50.77 20.82
CA ASN A 168 19.86 -50.12 20.37
C ASN A 168 19.61 -48.66 20.09
N THR A 169 20.59 -47.80 20.46
CA THR A 169 20.59 -46.39 20.15
C THR A 169 21.44 -46.15 18.92
N TYR A 170 20.91 -45.44 17.96
CA TYR A 170 21.50 -45.21 16.66
C TYR A 170 21.82 -43.73 16.47
N ASP A 171 23.05 -43.45 16.04
CA ASP A 171 23.35 -42.21 15.30
C ASP A 171 23.03 -42.38 13.81
N ILE A 172 22.90 -41.30 13.08
CA ILE A 172 22.69 -41.40 11.63
C ILE A 172 23.88 -42.08 10.97
N GLY A 173 23.61 -43.15 10.25
CA GLY A 173 24.59 -44.03 9.62
C GLY A 173 24.99 -45.26 10.46
N ASP A 174 24.49 -45.36 11.70
CA ASP A 174 24.66 -46.57 12.48
C ASP A 174 23.75 -47.70 11.98
N SER A 175 24.25 -48.93 12.05
CA SER A 175 23.52 -50.13 11.69
C SER A 175 23.76 -51.25 12.66
N TYR A 176 22.75 -52.07 12.85
CA TYR A 176 22.81 -53.28 13.70
C TYR A 176 22.08 -54.43 13.02
N ASP A 177 22.60 -55.66 13.29
CA ASP A 177 22.05 -56.88 12.73
C ASP A 177 21.01 -57.49 13.67
N TYR A 178 19.90 -57.92 13.10
CA TYR A 178 18.79 -58.59 13.78
C TYR A 178 18.37 -59.83 13.01
N GLN A 179 17.62 -60.68 13.69
CA GLN A 179 17.00 -61.86 13.09
C GLN A 179 15.48 -61.73 13.08
N ILE A 180 14.87 -61.88 11.96
CA ILE A 180 13.41 -61.97 11.80
C ILE A 180 13.05 -63.43 11.51
N MET A 181 12.23 -64.00 12.36
CA MET A 181 11.82 -65.38 12.26
C MET A 181 10.31 -65.50 12.03
N VAL A 182 9.92 -66.34 11.09
CA VAL A 182 8.53 -66.70 10.80
C VAL A 182 8.37 -68.17 11.02
N GLU A 183 7.39 -68.59 11.80
CA GLU A 183 7.03 -69.98 12.03
C GLU A 183 5.59 -70.20 11.57
N ASN A 184 5.36 -71.28 10.81
CA ASN A 184 4.02 -71.71 10.46
C ASN A 184 3.37 -72.44 11.63
N ILE A 185 2.47 -71.75 12.34
CA ILE A 185 1.65 -72.34 13.41
C ILE A 185 0.16 -72.43 12.99
N ALA A 186 -0.11 -72.39 11.70
CA ALA A 186 -1.46 -72.48 11.15
C ALA A 186 -2.10 -73.85 11.52
N VAL A 187 -3.34 -73.79 11.93
CA VAL A 187 -4.11 -74.95 12.31
C VAL A 187 -5.51 -74.88 11.66
N GLU A 188 -5.96 -76.02 11.12
CA GLU A 188 -7.31 -76.21 10.65
C GLU A 188 -8.20 -76.81 11.75
N LYS A 189 -9.45 -76.33 11.83
CA LYS A 189 -10.45 -76.94 12.71
C LYS A 189 -11.00 -78.21 12.09
N LEU A 190 -10.90 -79.35 12.78
CA LEU A 190 -11.44 -80.62 12.34
C LEU A 190 -12.95 -80.70 12.59
N PRO A 191 -13.72 -81.43 11.70
CA PRO A 191 -15.13 -81.74 11.97
C PRO A 191 -15.24 -82.65 13.20
N GLY A 192 -15.69 -82.12 14.28
CA GLY A 192 -15.81 -82.85 15.57
C GLY A 192 -15.03 -82.28 16.77
N GLY A 193 -14.37 -81.16 16.56
CA GLY A 193 -13.62 -80.41 17.56
C GLY A 193 -12.17 -80.94 17.68
N GLY A 194 -11.24 -80.08 17.62
CA GLY A 194 -9.84 -80.28 17.54
C GLY A 194 -9.19 -79.50 16.45
N THR A 195 -7.89 -79.35 16.45
CA THR A 195 -7.14 -78.63 15.43
C THR A 195 -6.06 -79.52 14.83
N GLN A 196 -5.78 -79.38 13.54
CA GLN A 196 -4.67 -80.01 12.82
C GLN A 196 -3.76 -78.95 12.27
N ALA A 197 -2.43 -79.09 12.43
CA ALA A 197 -1.48 -78.18 11.77
C ALA A 197 -1.52 -78.35 10.24
N VAL A 198 -1.44 -77.30 9.51
CA VAL A 198 -1.55 -77.33 8.05
C VAL A 198 -0.40 -76.57 7.41
N ASP A 199 -0.07 -76.93 6.17
CA ASP A 199 0.92 -76.23 5.39
C ASP A 199 0.32 -74.89 4.87
N ILE A 200 1.14 -73.88 4.88
CA ILE A 200 0.81 -72.62 4.20
C ILE A 200 1.35 -72.76 2.77
N MET A 201 0.45 -72.85 1.79
CA MET A 201 0.81 -73.00 0.39
C MET A 201 0.99 -71.67 -0.32
N ASP A 202 0.43 -70.63 0.25
CA ASP A 202 0.51 -69.27 -0.31
C ASP A 202 1.86 -68.66 -0.05
N SER A 203 2.26 -67.69 -0.87
CA SER A 203 3.47 -66.93 -0.60
C SER A 203 3.30 -66.09 0.66
N ILE A 204 4.33 -66.09 1.51
CA ILE A 204 4.38 -65.31 2.75
C ILE A 204 5.27 -64.10 2.51
N THR A 205 4.75 -62.92 2.68
CA THR A 205 5.54 -61.71 2.64
C THR A 205 5.64 -61.09 4.01
N VAL A 206 6.87 -60.79 4.47
CA VAL A 206 7.11 -60.02 5.68
C VAL A 206 7.48 -58.63 5.29
N GLN A 207 6.56 -57.69 5.52
CA GLN A 207 6.76 -56.28 5.27
C GLN A 207 7.03 -55.55 6.58
N PHE A 208 7.79 -54.46 6.49
CA PHE A 208 7.89 -53.57 7.62
C PHE A 208 7.16 -52.26 7.36
N GLY A 209 6.41 -51.81 8.34
CA GLY A 209 5.81 -50.51 8.33
C GLY A 209 6.89 -49.45 8.45
N GLY A 210 7.24 -48.82 7.32
CA GLY A 210 8.39 -47.95 7.27
C GLY A 210 8.24 -46.71 8.14
N LEU A 211 8.96 -46.66 9.21
CA LEU A 211 9.27 -45.39 9.85
C LEU A 211 10.27 -44.66 8.94
N GLY A 212 9.86 -43.50 8.39
CA GLY A 212 10.74 -42.73 7.53
C GLY A 212 12.10 -42.50 8.22
N GLY A 213 13.18 -42.75 7.49
CA GLY A 213 14.53 -42.63 7.98
C GLY A 213 15.20 -43.87 8.46
N TRP A 214 14.47 -44.96 8.59
CA TRP A 214 15.01 -46.28 8.87
C TRP A 214 15.02 -47.12 7.59
N THR A 215 16.10 -47.82 7.36
CA THR A 215 16.24 -48.78 6.27
C THR A 215 16.52 -50.17 6.81
N ILE A 216 15.94 -51.14 6.16
CA ILE A 216 16.15 -52.55 6.49
C ILE A 216 16.63 -53.28 5.24
N SER A 217 17.72 -53.99 5.35
CA SER A 217 18.30 -54.74 4.24
C SER A 217 18.68 -56.17 4.72
N SER A 218 18.77 -57.07 3.77
CA SER A 218 19.28 -58.46 4.02
C SER A 218 20.00 -58.95 2.78
N GLU A 219 21.03 -59.81 2.96
CA GLU A 219 21.68 -60.51 1.87
C GLU A 219 21.00 -61.84 1.54
N ASP A 220 19.95 -62.19 2.28
CA ASP A 220 19.18 -63.42 2.02
C ASP A 220 18.47 -63.31 0.65
N PRO A 221 18.58 -64.35 -0.25
CA PRO A 221 17.93 -64.31 -1.53
C PRO A 221 16.39 -64.31 -1.47
N ALA A 222 15.81 -64.68 -0.32
CA ALA A 222 14.38 -64.56 -0.03
C ALA A 222 13.99 -63.18 0.53
N TRP A 223 14.91 -62.19 0.52
CA TRP A 223 14.65 -60.81 0.90
C TRP A 223 14.61 -59.89 -0.33
N ASP A 224 13.50 -59.29 -0.55
CA ASP A 224 13.34 -58.23 -1.58
C ASP A 224 13.45 -56.85 -0.90
N SER A 225 14.30 -55.99 -1.44
CA SER A 225 14.54 -54.63 -0.88
C SER A 225 13.32 -53.72 -0.89
N PHE A 226 12.27 -54.10 -1.62
CA PHE A 226 11.03 -53.31 -1.74
C PHE A 226 9.86 -53.98 -1.00
N GLN A 227 9.81 -55.29 -0.96
CA GLN A 227 8.70 -56.07 -0.38
C GLN A 227 9.06 -56.68 0.97
N GLY A 228 10.33 -56.67 1.36
CA GLY A 228 10.81 -57.35 2.54
C GLY A 228 11.07 -58.85 2.32
N GLY A 229 10.89 -59.65 3.34
CA GLY A 229 11.05 -61.12 3.21
C GLY A 229 9.92 -61.76 2.41
N VAL A 230 10.25 -62.60 1.44
CA VAL A 230 9.26 -63.31 0.62
C VAL A 230 9.60 -64.83 0.60
N LEU A 231 8.63 -65.67 0.98
CA LEU A 231 8.75 -67.11 0.97
C LEU A 231 7.66 -67.73 0.10
N GLU A 232 7.98 -68.82 -0.60
CA GLU A 232 6.99 -69.59 -1.38
C GLU A 232 6.41 -70.71 -0.50
N GLY A 233 5.62 -70.33 0.51
CA GLY A 233 4.97 -71.24 1.44
C GLY A 233 5.85 -71.72 2.61
N LEU A 234 5.19 -72.27 3.62
CA LEU A 234 5.84 -72.95 4.78
C LEU A 234 5.04 -74.21 5.17
N THR A 235 5.73 -75.30 5.34
CA THR A 235 5.08 -76.49 5.83
C THR A 235 4.72 -76.37 7.30
N ALA A 236 3.80 -77.20 7.78
CA ALA A 236 3.32 -77.16 9.15
C ALA A 236 4.47 -77.23 10.15
N GLY A 237 4.58 -76.26 11.06
CA GLY A 237 5.63 -76.14 12.05
C GLY A 237 7.03 -75.76 11.53
N GLN A 238 7.14 -75.43 10.27
CA GLN A 238 8.41 -74.97 9.69
C GLN A 238 8.70 -73.49 10.12
N THR A 239 9.98 -73.24 10.44
CA THR A 239 10.49 -71.90 10.72
C THR A 239 11.43 -71.45 9.63
N TYR A 240 11.34 -70.19 9.26
CA TYR A 240 12.31 -69.50 8.40
C TYR A 240 12.84 -68.26 9.09
N THR A 241 14.15 -67.99 8.92
CA THR A 241 14.81 -66.85 9.57
C THR A 241 15.56 -66.02 8.53
N TRP A 242 15.33 -64.72 8.53
CA TRP A 242 16.13 -63.73 7.77
C TRP A 242 17.10 -63.04 8.76
N ASP A 243 18.37 -62.94 8.37
CA ASP A 243 19.31 -62.01 8.96
C ASP A 243 19.12 -60.67 8.27
N VAL A 244 18.72 -59.64 9.04
CA VAL A 244 18.46 -58.28 8.52
C VAL A 244 19.34 -57.27 9.21
N THR A 245 19.81 -56.28 8.43
CA THR A 245 20.53 -55.12 8.96
C THR A 245 19.58 -53.94 8.99
N ILE A 246 19.40 -53.34 10.16
CA ILE A 246 18.62 -52.13 10.41
C ILE A 246 19.58 -50.94 10.50
N GLU A 247 19.39 -49.94 9.70
CA GLU A 247 20.21 -48.71 9.65
C GLU A 247 19.33 -47.46 9.84
N LEU A 248 19.81 -46.50 10.62
CA LEU A 248 19.26 -45.15 10.65
C LEU A 248 19.88 -44.32 9.51
N SER A 249 19.25 -44.34 8.36
CA SER A 249 19.76 -43.72 7.13
C SER A 249 19.44 -42.24 6.99
N SER A 250 18.51 -41.72 7.77
CA SER A 250 18.18 -40.30 7.76
C SER A 250 17.62 -39.85 9.12
N LYS A 251 17.51 -38.54 9.28
CA LYS A 251 17.06 -37.93 10.53
C LYS A 251 15.63 -38.32 10.89
N VAL A 252 15.44 -38.84 12.07
CA VAL A 252 14.16 -39.16 12.69
C VAL A 252 14.04 -38.46 14.03
N LYS A 253 12.86 -38.47 14.64
CA LYS A 253 12.67 -37.95 16.00
C LYS A 253 13.53 -38.78 16.98
N ALA A 254 14.25 -38.10 17.87
CA ALA A 254 15.03 -38.74 18.94
C ALA A 254 14.13 -39.52 19.90
N GLY A 255 14.68 -40.54 20.49
CA GLY A 255 14.01 -41.40 21.43
C GLY A 255 13.63 -42.75 20.84
N SER A 256 12.87 -43.52 21.63
CA SER A 256 12.47 -44.87 21.27
C SER A 256 11.36 -44.89 20.23
N ALA A 257 11.47 -45.79 19.31
CA ALA A 257 10.46 -46.14 18.32
C ALA A 257 10.42 -47.65 18.15
N ASP A 258 9.30 -48.16 17.68
CA ASP A 258 9.13 -49.55 17.34
C ASP A 258 9.09 -49.72 15.82
N LEU A 259 9.93 -50.56 15.26
CA LEU A 259 9.87 -50.97 13.86
C LEU A 259 8.99 -52.20 13.78
N ASP A 260 7.79 -52.00 13.25
CA ASP A 260 6.77 -53.04 13.17
C ASP A 260 6.94 -53.84 11.89
N PHE A 261 7.08 -55.11 12.04
CA PHE A 261 7.08 -56.08 10.97
C PHE A 261 5.75 -56.81 10.94
N GLN A 262 5.20 -56.97 9.76
CA GLN A 262 3.93 -57.64 9.55
C GLN A 262 4.10 -58.75 8.51
N ALA A 263 3.65 -59.97 8.81
CA ALA A 263 3.62 -61.05 7.88
C ALA A 263 2.26 -61.17 7.23
N PHE A 264 2.25 -61.25 5.91
CA PHE A 264 1.05 -61.40 5.08
C PHE A 264 1.13 -62.65 4.25
N SER A 265 -0.01 -63.27 3.97
CA SER A 265 -0.14 -64.28 2.93
C SER A 265 -0.57 -63.63 1.61
N VAL A 266 0.03 -64.06 0.52
CA VAL A 266 -0.33 -63.62 -0.84
C VAL A 266 -0.76 -64.83 -1.64
N ASP A 267 -1.97 -64.84 -2.19
CA ASP A 267 -2.41 -65.93 -3.10
C ASP A 267 -1.63 -65.81 -4.43
N PRO A 268 -0.79 -66.80 -4.75
CA PRO A 268 -0.03 -66.79 -6.01
C PRO A 268 -0.92 -66.83 -7.26
N ASN A 269 -2.20 -67.10 -7.10
CA ASN A 269 -3.17 -67.15 -8.20
C ASN A 269 -4.00 -65.86 -8.32
N ASP A 270 -3.79 -64.89 -7.43
CA ASP A 270 -4.42 -63.57 -7.57
C ASP A 270 -3.79 -62.82 -8.75
N PRO A 271 -4.57 -62.57 -9.82
CA PRO A 271 -4.04 -61.89 -10.99
C PRO A 271 -3.61 -60.44 -10.76
N PHE A 272 -3.90 -59.87 -9.60
CA PHE A 272 -3.56 -58.49 -9.22
C PHE A 272 -2.42 -58.44 -8.20
N GLY A 273 -2.02 -59.55 -7.56
CA GLY A 273 -0.88 -59.63 -6.60
C GLY A 273 -1.05 -58.74 -5.37
N PHE A 274 -2.30 -58.43 -5.01
CA PHE A 274 -2.55 -57.68 -3.81
C PHE A 274 -2.33 -58.55 -2.56
N PRO A 275 -1.44 -58.17 -1.63
CA PRO A 275 -1.34 -58.87 -0.37
C PRO A 275 -2.69 -58.81 0.34
N TYR A 276 -3.15 -59.93 0.87
CA TYR A 276 -4.29 -59.94 1.78
C TYR A 276 -3.95 -59.10 2.99
N TYR A 277 -4.67 -57.99 3.18
CA TYR A 277 -4.36 -56.89 4.12
C TYR A 277 -4.53 -57.26 5.62
N GLN A 278 -4.57 -58.54 5.96
CA GLN A 278 -4.55 -58.91 7.39
C GLN A 278 -3.22 -59.58 7.72
N PRO A 279 -2.43 -58.90 8.56
CA PRO A 279 -1.21 -59.52 9.07
C PRO A 279 -1.58 -60.74 9.91
N PHE A 280 -0.99 -61.88 9.64
CA PHE A 280 -1.15 -63.07 10.47
C PHE A 280 -0.07 -63.16 11.55
N GLY A 281 0.91 -62.28 11.54
CA GLY A 281 1.92 -62.11 12.58
C GLY A 281 2.46 -60.69 12.60
N MET A 282 2.76 -60.19 13.77
CA MET A 282 3.38 -58.90 14.02
C MET A 282 4.58 -59.07 14.92
N MET A 283 5.68 -58.39 14.64
CA MET A 283 6.84 -58.25 15.49
C MET A 283 7.25 -56.79 15.54
N SER A 284 7.62 -56.31 16.74
CA SER A 284 8.19 -54.98 16.92
C SER A 284 9.63 -55.10 17.36
N ILE A 285 10.54 -54.43 16.68
CA ILE A 285 11.93 -54.26 17.10
C ILE A 285 12.06 -52.84 17.70
N PRO A 286 12.32 -52.75 19.01
CA PRO A 286 12.52 -51.48 19.65
C PRO A 286 13.87 -50.90 19.25
N VAL A 287 13.86 -49.68 18.75
CA VAL A 287 15.04 -48.91 18.37
C VAL A 287 15.00 -47.55 19.04
N SER A 288 16.14 -46.88 19.17
CA SER A 288 16.21 -45.52 19.69
C SER A 288 17.15 -44.68 18.84
N ALA A 289 16.71 -43.49 18.46
CA ALA A 289 17.58 -42.55 17.79
C ALA A 289 18.20 -41.58 18.83
N SER A 290 19.50 -41.34 18.69
CA SER A 290 20.23 -40.37 19.51
C SER A 290 19.69 -38.96 19.32
N GLU A 291 19.79 -38.14 20.35
CA GLU A 291 19.47 -36.72 20.27
C GLU A 291 20.51 -36.00 19.43
N MET A 292 20.03 -35.22 18.48
CA MET A 292 20.81 -34.31 17.66
C MET A 292 20.21 -32.93 17.81
N PHE A 293 21.06 -31.99 18.13
CA PHE A 293 20.68 -30.58 18.20
C PHE A 293 21.13 -29.83 16.94
N GLY A 294 20.39 -28.87 16.55
CA GLY A 294 20.74 -28.04 15.43
C GLY A 294 19.79 -26.84 15.30
N ILE A 295 20.31 -25.75 14.86
CA ILE A 295 19.59 -24.49 14.82
C ILE A 295 19.80 -23.78 13.49
N LYS A 296 18.78 -23.10 13.03
CA LYS A 296 18.89 -22.11 11.98
C LYS A 296 18.06 -20.89 12.36
N LEU A 297 18.65 -19.73 12.21
CA LEU A 297 17.97 -18.46 12.38
C LEU A 297 17.63 -17.91 11.00
N ASP A 298 16.36 -17.65 10.75
CA ASP A 298 15.86 -17.07 9.50
C ASP A 298 15.18 -15.72 9.79
N GLY A 299 15.36 -14.77 8.86
CA GLY A 299 14.70 -13.46 8.88
C GLY A 299 15.11 -12.69 7.65
N ALA A 300 14.30 -11.73 7.20
CA ALA A 300 14.69 -10.88 6.08
C ALA A 300 15.72 -9.86 6.57
N GLY A 301 16.95 -9.89 6.02
CA GLY A 301 18.07 -9.09 6.49
C GLY A 301 17.92 -7.57 6.31
N SER A 302 17.32 -7.09 5.23
CA SER A 302 17.26 -5.66 4.90
C SER A 302 15.82 -5.15 4.82
N ARG A 303 15.61 -3.92 5.30
CA ARG A 303 14.38 -3.16 5.17
C ARG A 303 14.65 -1.73 4.72
N GLU A 304 13.76 -1.20 3.92
CA GLU A 304 13.73 0.20 3.57
C GLU A 304 12.60 0.87 4.36
N VAL A 305 12.87 2.04 4.92
CA VAL A 305 11.92 2.83 5.70
C VAL A 305 11.57 4.08 4.91
N ASP A 306 10.32 4.18 4.53
CA ASP A 306 9.77 5.34 3.83
C ASP A 306 9.00 6.24 4.81
N LEU A 307 9.65 7.31 5.23
CA LEU A 307 9.05 8.27 6.16
C LEU A 307 7.95 9.13 5.51
N SER A 308 7.91 9.23 4.18
CA SER A 308 6.89 10.00 3.46
C SER A 308 5.50 9.34 3.56
N ALA A 309 5.46 8.02 3.63
CA ALA A 309 4.23 7.24 3.81
C ALA A 309 3.74 7.21 5.27
N GLY A 310 4.44 7.90 6.19
CA GLY A 310 4.16 7.87 7.63
C GLY A 310 4.60 6.58 8.32
N VAL A 311 5.37 5.75 7.63
CA VAL A 311 5.95 4.51 8.16
C VAL A 311 7.27 4.88 8.83
N SER A 312 7.29 4.84 10.15
CA SER A 312 8.49 5.12 10.95
C SER A 312 9.05 3.86 11.62
N VAL A 313 8.76 2.69 11.05
CA VAL A 313 9.19 1.41 11.58
C VAL A 313 9.73 0.51 10.47
N ALA A 314 10.72 -0.29 10.82
CA ALA A 314 11.12 -1.47 10.06
C ALA A 314 10.82 -2.70 10.92
N ASP A 315 10.15 -3.67 10.34
CA ASP A 315 9.72 -4.88 11.02
C ASP A 315 10.27 -6.13 10.35
N TRP A 316 10.59 -7.13 11.15
CA TRP A 316 11.06 -8.44 10.72
C TRP A 316 10.36 -9.53 11.51
N THR A 317 9.88 -10.55 10.82
CA THR A 317 9.51 -11.80 11.42
C THR A 317 10.75 -12.67 11.47
N VAL A 318 11.28 -12.91 12.66
CA VAL A 318 12.44 -13.75 12.88
C VAL A 318 11.96 -15.15 13.25
N ARG A 319 12.59 -16.18 12.68
CA ARG A 319 12.30 -17.58 12.97
C ARG A 319 13.53 -18.29 13.45
N VAL A 320 13.39 -18.98 14.57
CA VAL A 320 14.33 -19.95 15.08
C VAL A 320 13.82 -21.33 14.71
N ASN A 321 14.50 -22.01 13.81
CA ASN A 321 14.12 -23.33 13.33
C ASN A 321 14.93 -24.38 14.11
N ASN A 322 14.23 -25.35 14.69
CA ASN A 322 14.86 -26.52 15.27
C ASN A 322 15.26 -27.48 14.15
N LEU A 323 16.55 -27.54 13.87
CA LEU A 323 17.12 -28.47 12.91
C LEU A 323 17.59 -29.78 13.60
N GLY A 324 17.44 -29.89 14.91
CA GLY A 324 17.63 -31.08 15.69
C GLY A 324 16.59 -32.16 15.34
N ASN A 325 16.64 -33.27 16.05
CA ASN A 325 15.66 -34.34 16.00
C ASN A 325 14.95 -34.55 17.35
N THR A 326 15.17 -33.67 18.29
CA THR A 326 14.53 -33.59 19.60
C THR A 326 13.92 -32.20 19.81
N ASP A 327 12.99 -32.13 20.73
CA ASP A 327 12.40 -30.84 21.12
C ASP A 327 13.48 -30.05 21.89
N ASP A 328 13.63 -28.76 21.59
CA ASP A 328 14.70 -27.93 22.15
C ASP A 328 14.15 -26.52 22.45
N ASP A 329 14.78 -25.83 23.35
CA ASP A 329 14.57 -24.43 23.58
C ASP A 329 15.85 -23.64 23.24
N PHE A 330 15.69 -22.37 22.81
CA PHE A 330 16.79 -21.59 22.28
C PHE A 330 16.94 -20.29 23.05
N THR A 331 18.18 -19.95 23.40
CA THR A 331 18.51 -18.65 23.95
C THR A 331 18.89 -17.70 22.84
N ILE A 332 18.13 -16.61 22.70
CA ILE A 332 18.33 -15.56 21.69
C ILE A 332 18.97 -14.35 22.36
N THR A 333 20.02 -13.85 21.76
CA THR A 333 20.74 -12.63 22.15
C THR A 333 20.87 -11.71 20.96
N TRP A 334 21.15 -10.44 21.20
CA TRP A 334 21.31 -9.44 20.14
C TRP A 334 22.41 -8.44 20.44
N ASP A 335 22.98 -7.86 19.38
CA ASP A 335 23.91 -6.75 19.43
C ASP A 335 23.28 -5.59 18.64
N ASP A 336 23.00 -4.50 19.34
CA ASP A 336 22.34 -3.29 18.86
C ASP A 336 23.28 -2.08 18.72
N GLN A 337 24.60 -2.26 18.87
CA GLN A 337 25.59 -1.19 18.82
C GLN A 337 25.61 -0.44 17.47
N GLY A 338 25.08 -1.04 16.42
CA GLY A 338 24.94 -0.42 15.09
C GLY A 338 23.65 0.39 14.89
N ILE A 339 22.87 0.58 15.95
CA ILE A 339 21.63 1.37 15.90
C ILE A 339 21.95 2.84 16.24
N PRO A 340 21.58 3.80 15.38
CA PRO A 340 21.81 5.21 15.64
C PRO A 340 21.08 5.72 16.88
N GLU A 341 21.63 6.78 17.52
CA GLU A 341 20.97 7.42 18.66
C GLU A 341 19.56 7.90 18.28
N GLY A 342 18.61 7.66 19.19
CA GLY A 342 17.21 8.01 19.00
C GLY A 342 16.37 6.97 18.24
N TRP A 343 17.00 5.98 17.62
CA TRP A 343 16.28 4.83 17.07
C TRP A 343 16.05 3.79 18.16
N ASN A 344 14.97 3.03 18.06
CA ASN A 344 14.57 2.16 19.15
C ASN A 344 14.21 0.77 18.64
N LEU A 345 15.00 -0.21 19.05
CA LEU A 345 14.73 -1.61 18.75
C LEU A 345 13.77 -2.17 19.82
N ASN A 346 12.61 -2.62 19.39
CA ASN A 346 11.56 -3.15 20.24
C ASN A 346 11.29 -4.62 19.90
N PHE A 347 11.41 -5.45 20.88
CA PHE A 347 10.87 -6.78 20.92
C PHE A 347 10.73 -7.21 22.39
N ASP A 348 10.01 -8.29 22.64
CA ASP A 348 9.44 -8.58 23.95
C ASP A 348 10.47 -9.21 24.94
N ALA A 349 11.70 -8.63 25.03
CA ALA A 349 12.73 -9.08 25.95
C ALA A 349 13.73 -7.98 26.32
N SER A 350 14.38 -8.07 27.48
CA SER A 350 15.25 -7.05 28.03
C SER A 350 16.74 -7.18 27.70
N GLU A 351 17.32 -8.38 27.66
CA GLU A 351 18.75 -8.64 27.33
C GLU A 351 18.95 -9.96 26.60
N SER A 352 18.09 -10.94 26.87
CA SER A 352 18.02 -12.21 26.18
C SER A 352 16.61 -12.77 26.28
N MET A 353 16.24 -13.59 25.33
CA MET A 353 14.97 -14.30 25.30
C MET A 353 15.25 -15.81 25.22
N VAL A 354 14.52 -16.57 25.99
CA VAL A 354 14.48 -18.03 25.83
C VAL A 354 13.14 -18.39 25.19
N THR A 355 13.16 -19.14 24.11
CA THR A 355 11.93 -19.60 23.46
C THR A 355 11.20 -20.60 24.35
N ASP A 356 9.89 -20.75 24.12
CA ASP A 356 9.23 -21.98 24.53
C ASP A 356 9.88 -23.19 23.81
N SER A 357 9.62 -24.40 24.31
CA SER A 357 10.13 -25.62 23.66
C SER A 357 9.64 -25.72 22.23
N VAL A 358 10.58 -25.75 21.30
CA VAL A 358 10.35 -25.86 19.87
C VAL A 358 10.43 -27.31 19.47
N SER A 359 9.34 -27.87 19.01
CA SER A 359 9.29 -29.27 18.58
C SER A 359 10.33 -29.54 17.49
N TRP A 360 10.83 -30.74 17.42
CA TRP A 360 11.72 -31.15 16.35
C TRP A 360 11.13 -30.87 14.98
N SER A 361 11.94 -30.39 14.06
CA SER A 361 11.51 -29.87 12.74
C SER A 361 10.50 -28.70 12.79
N GLY A 362 10.20 -28.19 13.97
CA GLY A 362 9.37 -27.02 14.19
C GLY A 362 10.16 -25.71 14.16
N PHE A 363 9.48 -24.64 14.43
CA PHE A 363 10.08 -23.31 14.56
C PHE A 363 9.35 -22.47 15.63
N TYR A 364 10.06 -21.53 16.18
CA TYR A 364 9.52 -20.41 16.96
C TYR A 364 9.66 -19.13 16.17
N SER A 365 8.65 -18.28 16.15
CA SER A 365 8.71 -17.00 15.45
C SER A 365 8.28 -15.84 16.33
N PHE A 366 8.95 -14.71 16.17
CA PHE A 366 8.65 -13.48 16.88
C PHE A 366 8.90 -12.27 15.97
N GLU A 367 8.28 -11.15 16.34
CA GLU A 367 8.43 -9.90 15.61
C GLU A 367 9.53 -9.03 16.26
N VAL A 368 10.34 -8.44 15.43
CA VAL A 368 11.35 -7.44 15.80
C VAL A 368 11.00 -6.15 15.09
N VAL A 369 10.82 -5.07 15.83
CA VAL A 369 10.41 -3.77 15.31
C VAL A 369 11.46 -2.73 15.64
N LEU A 370 12.03 -2.10 14.64
CA LEU A 370 12.90 -0.94 14.78
C LEU A 370 12.11 0.33 14.51
N SER A 371 11.94 1.15 15.53
CA SER A 371 11.33 2.47 15.40
C SER A 371 12.36 3.48 14.94
N VAL A 372 12.05 4.19 13.87
CA VAL A 372 12.90 5.19 13.23
C VAL A 372 12.33 6.58 13.51
N PRO A 373 13.13 7.54 13.98
CA PRO A 373 12.66 8.91 14.17
C PRO A 373 12.16 9.54 12.86
N SER A 374 11.09 10.32 12.96
CA SER A 374 10.48 10.96 11.78
C SER A 374 11.38 12.02 11.10
N ASP A 375 12.42 12.46 11.77
CA ASP A 375 13.44 13.40 11.29
C ASP A 375 14.73 12.71 10.82
N ALA A 376 14.72 11.40 10.69
CA ALA A 376 15.87 10.64 10.19
C ALA A 376 16.20 11.02 8.74
N LEU A 377 17.49 11.25 8.51
CA LEU A 377 17.97 11.66 7.20
C LEU A 377 17.99 10.51 6.20
N ALA A 378 17.77 10.81 4.96
CA ALA A 378 17.90 9.87 3.85
C ALA A 378 19.29 9.20 3.84
N GLY A 379 19.30 7.89 3.62
CA GLY A 379 20.53 7.11 3.63
C GLY A 379 21.07 6.77 5.02
N SER A 380 20.39 7.19 6.10
CA SER A 380 20.73 6.73 7.45
C SER A 380 20.49 5.23 7.55
N VAL A 381 21.43 4.52 8.14
CA VAL A 381 21.43 3.07 8.26
C VAL A 381 21.53 2.67 9.71
N ALA A 382 20.66 1.75 10.11
CA ALA A 382 20.80 1.00 11.36
C ALA A 382 21.17 -0.45 11.04
N THR A 383 22.07 -1.01 11.81
CA THR A 383 22.43 -2.44 11.75
C THR A 383 22.37 -3.04 13.13
N PHE A 384 21.87 -4.25 13.21
CA PHE A 384 21.93 -5.07 14.43
C PHE A 384 22.06 -6.53 14.04
N SER A 385 22.56 -7.35 14.95
CA SER A 385 22.62 -8.79 14.75
C SER A 385 21.88 -9.53 15.85
N MET A 386 21.29 -10.65 15.49
CA MET A 386 20.70 -11.58 16.45
C MET A 386 21.42 -12.90 16.37
N SER A 387 21.65 -13.52 17.52
CA SER A 387 22.25 -14.82 17.66
C SER A 387 21.36 -15.71 18.50
N ALA A 388 21.24 -16.95 18.10
CA ALA A 388 20.50 -17.95 18.85
C ALA A 388 21.39 -19.15 19.14
N ALA A 389 21.28 -19.71 20.33
CA ALA A 389 22.01 -20.89 20.77
C ALA A 389 21.02 -21.95 21.30
N SER A 390 21.24 -23.19 20.94
CA SER A 390 20.51 -24.32 21.51
C SER A 390 20.83 -24.47 23.00
N ASN A 391 19.81 -24.72 23.81
CA ASN A 391 20.02 -25.01 25.23
C ASN A 391 20.34 -26.47 25.46
N GLY A 392 19.97 -27.36 24.55
CA GLY A 392 20.35 -28.77 24.59
C GLY A 392 21.82 -29.00 24.22
N ASP A 393 22.35 -28.24 23.27
CA ASP A 393 23.76 -28.21 22.88
C ASP A 393 24.22 -26.81 22.57
N SER A 394 24.85 -26.15 23.52
CA SER A 394 25.30 -24.74 23.38
C SER A 394 26.38 -24.50 22.30
N SER A 395 26.93 -25.57 21.70
CA SER A 395 27.81 -25.45 20.54
C SER A 395 27.06 -25.18 19.24
N GLN A 396 25.76 -25.46 19.22
CA GLN A 396 24.87 -25.18 18.07
C GLN A 396 24.37 -23.76 18.17
N THR A 397 24.90 -22.93 17.31
CA THR A 397 24.56 -21.50 17.26
C THR A 397 24.23 -21.06 15.83
N ALA A 398 23.38 -20.08 15.71
CA ALA A 398 23.08 -19.41 14.44
C ALA A 398 23.01 -17.91 14.65
N SER A 399 23.41 -17.13 13.66
CA SER A 399 23.30 -15.67 13.70
C SER A 399 22.74 -15.12 12.41
N GLN A 400 22.11 -13.94 12.49
CA GLN A 400 21.53 -13.22 11.38
C GLN A 400 21.73 -11.72 11.57
N ASP A 401 22.17 -11.03 10.50
CA ASP A 401 22.32 -9.60 10.45
C ASP A 401 21.07 -8.95 9.85
N PHE A 402 20.71 -7.79 10.40
CA PHE A 402 19.56 -6.99 10.00
C PHE A 402 20.01 -5.58 9.69
N THR A 403 19.39 -5.00 8.68
CA THR A 403 19.70 -3.64 8.23
C THR A 403 18.42 -2.90 7.92
N ALA A 404 18.31 -1.68 8.41
CA ALA A 404 17.27 -0.74 8.01
C ALA A 404 17.91 0.49 7.37
N THR A 405 17.40 0.91 6.23
CA THR A 405 17.89 2.10 5.51
C THR A 405 16.72 3.05 5.27
N VAL A 406 16.92 4.31 5.61
CA VAL A 406 15.92 5.36 5.38
C VAL A 406 15.95 5.79 3.92
N ASN A 407 14.82 5.68 3.27
CA ASN A 407 14.64 6.15 1.90
C ASN A 407 14.59 7.68 1.85
N GLN A 408 15.06 8.25 0.75
CA GLN A 408 14.86 9.66 0.49
C GLN A 408 13.41 9.91 0.12
N HIS A 409 12.80 10.87 0.81
CA HIS A 409 11.57 11.50 0.34
C HIS A 409 11.85 12.96 0.00
N TYR A 410 11.14 13.44 -0.97
CA TYR A 410 11.31 14.77 -1.52
C TYR A 410 10.17 15.67 -1.08
N GLY A 411 10.45 16.94 -0.97
CA GLY A 411 9.44 17.92 -0.64
C GLY A 411 9.98 19.32 -0.78
N VAL A 412 9.15 20.25 -1.19
CA VAL A 412 9.53 21.64 -1.36
C VAL A 412 8.43 22.57 -0.90
N SER A 413 8.82 23.65 -0.24
CA SER A 413 7.93 24.78 0.00
C SER A 413 8.57 26.06 -0.51
N LEU A 414 7.74 26.97 -1.00
CA LEU A 414 8.14 28.25 -1.57
C LEU A 414 7.35 29.36 -0.88
N SER A 415 8.04 30.40 -0.46
CA SER A 415 7.42 31.63 0.03
C SER A 415 8.13 32.84 -0.55
N VAL A 416 7.46 33.96 -0.60
CA VAL A 416 7.98 35.22 -1.11
C VAL A 416 7.81 36.32 -0.07
N ASP A 417 8.69 37.33 -0.10
CA ASP A 417 8.68 38.46 0.82
C ASP A 417 7.44 39.38 0.64
N SER A 418 6.92 39.46 -0.58
CA SER A 418 5.69 40.18 -0.93
C SER A 418 5.10 39.58 -2.21
N ASP A 419 3.78 39.50 -2.32
CA ASP A 419 3.07 39.06 -3.50
C ASP A 419 2.89 40.18 -4.54
N SER A 420 3.10 41.43 -4.12
CA SER A 420 3.02 42.58 -5.02
C SER A 420 4.03 43.67 -4.64
N LYS A 421 4.60 44.31 -5.64
CA LYS A 421 5.51 45.45 -5.48
C LYS A 421 5.20 46.48 -6.58
N GLU A 422 5.61 47.73 -6.31
CA GLU A 422 5.48 48.80 -7.28
C GLU A 422 6.77 49.58 -7.42
N ASN A 423 7.01 50.13 -8.59
CA ASN A 423 8.08 51.06 -8.85
C ASN A 423 7.75 51.93 -10.09
N LYS A 424 8.62 52.88 -10.38
CA LYS A 424 8.48 53.82 -11.52
C LYS A 424 8.79 53.08 -12.86
N PRO A 425 8.24 53.57 -13.97
CA PRO A 425 8.62 53.10 -15.31
C PRO A 425 10.15 53.09 -15.50
N GLY A 426 10.67 52.03 -16.11
CA GLY A 426 12.09 51.85 -16.33
C GLY A 426 12.92 51.39 -15.12
N GLN A 427 12.30 51.26 -13.95
CA GLN A 427 12.94 50.74 -12.74
C GLN A 427 12.63 49.27 -12.54
N SER A 428 13.47 48.59 -11.78
CA SER A 428 13.26 47.17 -11.40
C SER A 428 12.78 47.05 -9.97
N VAL A 429 12.10 45.92 -9.70
CA VAL A 429 11.76 45.44 -8.37
C VAL A 429 12.31 44.04 -8.20
N ASP A 430 12.73 43.73 -6.98
CA ASP A 430 13.24 42.43 -6.62
C ASP A 430 12.26 41.75 -5.65
N PHE A 431 11.85 40.53 -5.97
CA PHE A 431 11.13 39.63 -5.08
C PHE A 431 12.10 38.62 -4.50
N ILE A 432 12.16 38.54 -3.18
CA ILE A 432 12.99 37.59 -2.49
C ILE A 432 12.17 36.36 -2.14
N PHE A 433 12.51 35.26 -2.78
CA PHE A 433 11.89 33.96 -2.54
C PHE A 433 12.73 33.18 -1.53
N ASN A 434 12.03 32.54 -0.59
CA ASN A 434 12.60 31.54 0.29
C ASN A 434 12.11 30.18 -0.17
N ILE A 435 13.02 29.34 -0.60
CA ILE A 435 12.79 27.93 -0.90
C ILE A 435 13.24 27.10 0.28
N THR A 436 12.42 26.14 0.68
CA THR A 436 12.76 25.22 1.75
C THR A 436 12.62 23.80 1.24
N ASN A 437 13.70 23.04 1.33
CA ASN A 437 13.66 21.59 1.17
C ASN A 437 12.98 20.99 2.40
N THR A 438 11.79 20.45 2.24
CA THR A 438 11.04 19.75 3.30
C THR A 438 11.26 18.25 3.30
N GLY A 439 12.08 17.75 2.38
CA GLY A 439 12.52 16.37 2.31
C GLY A 439 13.60 16.03 3.34
N ASN A 440 13.87 14.76 3.51
CA ASN A 440 14.83 14.25 4.48
C ASN A 440 16.26 14.04 3.91
N GLY A 441 16.48 14.38 2.65
CA GLY A 441 17.78 14.30 1.99
C GLY A 441 18.11 15.55 1.19
N PRO A 442 19.38 15.74 0.76
CA PRO A 442 19.75 16.84 -0.13
C PRO A 442 19.01 16.71 -1.46
N ASP A 443 18.55 17.85 -1.97
CA ASP A 443 17.82 17.89 -3.23
C ASP A 443 18.26 19.06 -4.09
N THR A 444 18.10 18.93 -5.40
CA THR A 444 18.39 19.98 -6.37
C THR A 444 17.08 20.42 -7.02
N PHE A 445 16.77 21.67 -6.81
CA PHE A 445 15.56 22.28 -7.31
C PHE A 445 15.82 23.08 -8.59
N SER A 446 15.01 22.85 -9.61
CA SER A 446 14.95 23.69 -10.80
C SER A 446 13.97 24.82 -10.57
N ILE A 447 14.33 26.03 -10.96
CA ILE A 447 13.55 27.24 -10.74
C ILE A 447 13.21 27.85 -12.10
N SER A 448 11.95 28.13 -12.31
CA SER A 448 11.46 28.83 -13.51
C SER A 448 10.52 29.97 -13.15
N ALA A 449 10.45 30.96 -13.99
CA ALA A 449 9.51 32.08 -13.86
C ALA A 449 8.80 32.29 -15.20
N GLU A 450 7.49 32.30 -15.15
CA GLU A 450 6.62 32.58 -16.29
C GLU A 450 5.86 33.88 -16.05
N GLY A 451 5.79 34.75 -17.07
CA GLY A 451 5.08 36.01 -17.01
C GLY A 451 5.05 36.72 -18.35
N PRO A 452 4.38 37.85 -18.45
CA PRO A 452 4.32 38.60 -19.72
C PRO A 452 5.70 39.06 -20.14
N ALA A 453 6.11 38.69 -21.36
CA ALA A 453 7.47 38.88 -21.89
C ALA A 453 7.98 40.32 -21.84
N VAL A 454 7.08 41.33 -21.88
CA VAL A 454 7.42 42.75 -21.82
C VAL A 454 7.91 43.24 -20.46
N TRP A 455 7.68 42.43 -19.37
CA TRP A 455 8.14 42.74 -18.01
C TRP A 455 9.47 42.09 -17.65
N THR A 456 10.05 41.32 -18.57
CA THR A 456 11.38 40.70 -18.52
C THR A 456 11.76 40.18 -17.11
N PRO A 457 11.04 39.18 -16.59
CA PRO A 457 11.41 38.57 -15.31
C PRO A 457 12.78 37.85 -15.46
N VAL A 458 13.69 38.11 -14.55
CA VAL A 458 15.03 37.51 -14.50
C VAL A 458 15.28 36.87 -13.14
N LEU A 459 15.55 35.57 -13.15
CA LEU A 459 15.94 34.84 -11.95
C LEU A 459 17.44 35.03 -11.67
N SER A 460 17.81 35.14 -10.40
CA SER A 460 19.22 35.16 -9.98
C SER A 460 19.92 33.81 -10.22
N GLN A 461 19.15 32.72 -10.26
CA GLN A 461 19.62 31.36 -10.57
C GLN A 461 18.45 30.51 -11.04
N ASP A 462 18.72 29.49 -11.84
CA ASP A 462 17.74 28.56 -12.41
C ASP A 462 17.73 27.17 -11.74
N ASN A 463 18.70 26.92 -10.87
CA ASN A 463 18.77 25.73 -10.05
C ASN A 463 19.51 26.01 -8.72
N ILE A 464 19.21 25.21 -7.71
CA ILE A 464 19.83 25.31 -6.40
C ILE A 464 19.78 23.97 -5.68
N THR A 465 20.92 23.55 -5.09
CA THR A 465 20.99 22.36 -4.23
C THR A 465 20.87 22.77 -2.78
N ILE A 466 19.92 22.16 -2.07
CA ILE A 466 19.59 22.47 -0.68
C ILE A 466 19.65 21.19 0.14
N GLY A 467 20.35 21.20 1.28
CA GLY A 467 20.40 20.07 2.21
C GLY A 467 19.02 19.72 2.78
N ALA A 468 18.94 18.58 3.44
CA ALA A 468 17.73 18.14 4.12
C ALA A 468 17.22 19.20 5.11
N VAL A 469 15.92 19.41 5.15
CA VAL A 469 15.22 20.32 6.10
C VAL A 469 15.88 21.72 6.18
N SER A 470 16.42 22.19 5.07
CA SER A 470 17.18 23.46 5.00
C SER A 470 16.55 24.39 3.97
N GLY A 471 16.88 25.67 4.07
CA GLY A 471 16.36 26.67 3.14
C GLY A 471 17.46 27.50 2.47
N ALA A 472 17.08 28.09 1.37
CA ALA A 472 17.92 29.03 0.64
C ALA A 472 17.06 30.14 0.02
N GLN A 473 17.70 31.19 -0.47
CA GLN A 473 17.03 32.33 -1.11
C GLN A 473 17.48 32.47 -2.55
N PHE A 474 16.56 32.93 -3.37
CA PHE A 474 16.85 33.45 -4.71
C PHE A 474 15.97 34.67 -4.98
N THR A 475 16.32 35.42 -6.00
CA THR A 475 15.65 36.67 -6.34
C THR A 475 15.06 36.57 -7.74
N LEU A 476 13.84 37.06 -7.89
CA LEU A 476 13.25 37.40 -9.17
C LEU A 476 13.27 38.90 -9.34
N THR A 477 14.05 39.37 -10.29
CA THR A 477 14.10 40.80 -10.68
C THR A 477 13.15 41.01 -11.84
N VAL A 478 12.23 41.98 -11.68
CA VAL A 478 11.27 42.37 -12.70
C VAL A 478 11.46 43.81 -13.09
N THR A 479 11.70 44.11 -14.36
CA THR A 479 11.88 45.47 -14.86
C THR A 479 10.57 46.00 -15.45
N ILE A 480 10.13 47.12 -14.90
CA ILE A 480 8.93 47.82 -15.42
C ILE A 480 9.27 48.47 -16.75
N PRO A 481 8.55 48.20 -17.84
CA PRO A 481 8.80 48.89 -19.11
C PRO A 481 8.69 50.39 -18.96
N SER A 482 9.59 51.12 -19.63
CA SER A 482 9.71 52.58 -19.52
C SER A 482 8.52 53.36 -20.04
N ASP A 483 7.66 52.71 -20.80
CA ASP A 483 6.50 53.32 -21.47
C ASP A 483 5.16 53.05 -20.77
N ARG A 484 5.16 52.52 -19.57
CA ARG A 484 3.94 52.10 -18.86
C ARG A 484 3.21 53.23 -18.19
N ASP A 485 1.88 53.17 -18.33
CA ASP A 485 0.97 54.06 -17.62
C ASP A 485 0.92 53.73 -16.11
N ALA A 486 0.66 54.74 -15.32
CA ALA A 486 0.44 54.57 -13.88
C ALA A 486 -0.71 53.59 -13.59
N GLY A 487 -0.50 52.72 -12.60
CA GLY A 487 -1.48 51.71 -12.22
C GLY A 487 -1.55 50.50 -13.14
N VAL A 488 -0.80 50.46 -14.23
CA VAL A 488 -0.75 49.31 -15.10
C VAL A 488 0.14 48.25 -14.47
N GLY A 489 -0.45 47.07 -14.21
CA GLY A 489 0.23 45.94 -13.64
C GLY A 489 0.82 45.01 -14.67
N SER A 490 1.73 44.15 -14.20
CA SER A 490 2.30 43.05 -14.99
C SER A 490 1.29 41.97 -15.30
N GLY A 491 0.22 41.86 -14.49
CA GLY A 491 -0.51 40.63 -14.33
C GLY A 491 0.31 39.63 -13.49
N ASP A 492 -0.18 38.44 -13.43
CA ASP A 492 0.43 37.36 -12.63
C ASP A 492 1.73 36.86 -13.28
N MET A 493 2.77 36.78 -12.48
CA MET A 493 4.01 36.09 -12.80
C MET A 493 4.12 34.90 -11.86
N VAL A 494 4.22 33.70 -12.42
CA VAL A 494 4.29 32.47 -11.66
C VAL A 494 5.73 32.01 -11.58
N VAL A 495 6.22 31.88 -10.36
CA VAL A 495 7.51 31.23 -10.08
C VAL A 495 7.22 29.80 -9.66
N THR A 496 7.83 28.86 -10.35
CA THR A 496 7.69 27.43 -10.11
C THR A 496 9.04 26.85 -9.73
N VAL A 497 9.03 26.04 -8.68
CA VAL A 497 10.17 25.29 -8.21
C VAL A 497 9.82 23.80 -8.27
N ILE A 498 10.70 23.02 -8.88
CA ILE A 498 10.51 21.58 -9.10
C ILE A 498 11.71 20.84 -8.51
N SER A 499 11.43 19.86 -7.67
CA SER A 499 12.41 18.93 -7.11
C SER A 499 13.05 18.04 -8.18
N SER A 500 14.18 17.44 -7.87
CA SER A 500 14.83 16.47 -8.74
C SER A 500 14.03 15.19 -8.96
N ASP A 501 13.06 14.88 -8.10
CA ASP A 501 12.10 13.78 -8.28
C ASP A 501 11.04 14.09 -9.36
N THR A 502 10.92 15.36 -9.79
CA THR A 502 9.94 15.90 -10.75
C THR A 502 8.48 15.87 -10.28
N GLU A 503 8.17 15.30 -9.14
CA GLU A 503 6.81 15.21 -8.58
C GLU A 503 6.55 16.29 -7.52
N SER A 504 7.57 16.56 -6.69
CA SER A 504 7.49 17.58 -5.64
C SER A 504 7.66 18.97 -6.24
N THR A 505 6.60 19.74 -6.26
CA THR A 505 6.59 21.08 -6.84
C THR A 505 5.98 22.12 -5.90
N ALA A 506 6.49 23.35 -5.99
CA ALA A 506 5.89 24.50 -5.32
C ALA A 506 5.82 25.68 -6.27
N ASN A 507 4.79 26.46 -6.18
CA ASN A 507 4.66 27.70 -6.97
C ASN A 507 4.22 28.86 -6.09
N SER A 508 4.54 30.05 -6.56
CA SER A 508 4.11 31.30 -5.96
C SER A 508 3.88 32.33 -7.05
N THR A 509 2.87 33.14 -6.87
CA THR A 509 2.50 34.19 -7.84
C THR A 509 2.84 35.55 -7.29
N VAL A 510 3.47 36.36 -8.11
CA VAL A 510 3.77 37.76 -7.79
C VAL A 510 3.32 38.67 -8.91
N SER A 511 3.11 39.94 -8.59
CA SER A 511 2.72 40.96 -9.52
C SER A 511 3.47 42.27 -9.28
N VAL A 512 3.65 43.03 -10.35
CA VAL A 512 4.28 44.35 -10.27
C VAL A 512 3.33 45.38 -10.83
N SER A 513 3.16 46.51 -10.16
CA SER A 513 2.43 47.65 -10.63
C SER A 513 3.35 48.83 -10.91
N THR A 514 2.92 49.64 -11.84
CA THR A 514 3.64 50.88 -12.21
C THR A 514 3.17 52.00 -11.32
N SER A 515 4.08 52.58 -10.52
CA SER A 515 3.75 53.80 -9.75
C SER A 515 3.63 55.02 -10.65
N GLN A 516 2.86 55.96 -10.17
CA GLN A 516 2.71 57.22 -10.88
C GLN A 516 3.96 58.08 -10.77
N VAL A 517 4.39 58.60 -11.89
CA VAL A 517 5.40 59.66 -11.99
C VAL A 517 4.68 60.92 -12.38
N TYR A 518 4.90 61.95 -11.62
CA TYR A 518 4.36 63.26 -11.87
C TYR A 518 5.46 64.13 -12.45
N ASP A 519 5.17 64.68 -13.64
CA ASP A 519 6.07 65.59 -14.32
C ASP A 519 5.25 66.54 -15.23
N ILE A 520 5.33 67.80 -14.92
CA ILE A 520 4.58 68.82 -15.61
C ILE A 520 5.52 69.81 -16.32
N GLY A 521 5.35 69.89 -17.61
CA GLY A 521 6.00 70.87 -18.44
C GLY A 521 5.14 72.12 -18.59
N LEU A 522 5.71 73.27 -18.32
CA LEU A 522 5.05 74.57 -18.51
C LEU A 522 5.74 75.38 -19.59
N GLY A 523 5.00 75.87 -20.51
CA GLY A 523 5.56 76.65 -21.66
C GLY A 523 4.58 77.59 -22.27
N TYR A 524 5.08 78.64 -22.92
CA TYR A 524 4.23 79.52 -23.67
C TYR A 524 3.58 78.77 -24.85
N VAL A 525 2.38 79.27 -25.25
CA VAL A 525 1.76 78.83 -26.49
C VAL A 525 2.62 79.31 -27.66
N SER A 526 2.69 78.53 -28.74
CA SER A 526 3.51 78.84 -29.91
C SER A 526 3.20 80.29 -30.44
N GLY A 527 4.28 81.06 -30.58
CA GLY A 527 4.19 82.44 -31.02
C GLY A 527 4.02 83.50 -29.93
N SER A 528 4.03 83.01 -28.61
CA SER A 528 4.01 83.93 -27.48
C SER A 528 5.39 83.84 -26.73
N ASP A 529 5.85 84.99 -26.24
CA ASP A 529 7.04 85.07 -25.39
C ASP A 529 6.68 85.44 -23.92
N GLY A 530 5.36 85.37 -23.59
CA GLY A 530 4.87 85.73 -22.28
C GLY A 530 4.76 87.22 -21.98
N THR A 531 5.13 88.07 -22.94
CA THR A 531 5.08 89.48 -22.79
C THR A 531 3.87 90.07 -23.51
N VAL A 532 3.22 91.05 -22.92
CA VAL A 532 2.06 91.68 -23.51
C VAL A 532 1.95 93.15 -23.04
N LYS A 533 1.45 93.97 -23.97
CA LYS A 533 1.01 95.32 -23.67
C LYS A 533 -0.49 95.35 -23.44
N VAL A 534 -0.97 95.88 -22.34
CA VAL A 534 -2.37 95.88 -21.96
C VAL A 534 -2.79 97.32 -21.67
N THR A 535 -3.79 97.78 -22.37
CA THR A 535 -4.33 99.13 -22.13
C THR A 535 -5.23 99.10 -20.88
N GLN A 536 -5.14 100.10 -20.03
CA GLN A 536 -6.06 100.23 -18.89
C GLN A 536 -7.53 100.10 -19.32
N GLU A 537 -8.39 99.53 -18.48
CA GLU A 537 -9.81 99.23 -18.74
C GLU A 537 -10.09 98.34 -19.97
N THR A 538 -9.08 97.64 -20.50
CA THR A 538 -9.24 96.58 -21.49
C THR A 538 -8.90 95.22 -20.95
N GLN A 539 -9.40 94.21 -21.60
CA GLN A 539 -9.08 92.80 -21.22
C GLN A 539 -8.27 92.16 -22.34
N ILE A 540 -7.25 91.42 -21.92
CA ILE A 540 -6.46 90.60 -22.81
C ILE A 540 -6.29 89.23 -22.20
N GLN A 541 -6.08 88.22 -22.99
CA GLN A 541 -5.83 86.84 -22.57
C GLN A 541 -4.44 86.38 -22.98
N LEU A 542 -3.69 85.86 -22.02
CA LEU A 542 -2.48 85.10 -22.28
C LEU A 542 -2.79 83.61 -22.12
N LYS A 543 -2.01 82.82 -22.74
CA LYS A 543 -2.17 81.36 -22.62
C LYS A 543 -0.86 80.68 -22.18
N LEU A 544 -0.97 79.75 -21.25
CA LEU A 544 0.10 78.89 -20.82
C LEU A 544 -0.25 77.47 -21.19
N ASN A 545 0.65 76.77 -21.86
CA ASN A 545 0.55 75.32 -22.09
C ASN A 545 1.00 74.62 -20.86
N VAL A 546 0.16 73.73 -20.35
CA VAL A 546 0.46 72.76 -19.27
C VAL A 546 0.50 71.42 -19.98
N THR A 547 1.65 70.74 -19.90
CA THR A 547 1.87 69.43 -20.50
C THR A 547 2.16 68.40 -19.39
N ASN A 548 1.42 67.33 -19.36
CA ASN A 548 1.72 66.22 -18.47
C ASN A 548 2.73 65.29 -19.15
N ASN A 549 3.98 65.33 -18.71
CA ASN A 549 5.05 64.44 -19.13
C ASN A 549 5.12 63.17 -18.27
N GLY A 550 4.29 63.11 -17.22
CA GLY A 550 4.19 61.94 -16.34
C GLY A 550 3.55 60.74 -17.03
N ASN A 551 3.40 59.67 -16.32
CA ASN A 551 2.88 58.39 -16.86
C ASN A 551 1.41 58.11 -16.49
N GLY A 552 0.71 59.05 -15.84
CA GLY A 552 -0.69 58.88 -15.42
C GLY A 552 -1.47 60.17 -15.55
N ILE A 553 -2.74 60.12 -15.22
CA ILE A 553 -3.58 61.31 -15.09
C ILE A 553 -3.14 62.09 -13.86
N ASP A 554 -2.95 63.40 -14.04
CA ASP A 554 -2.62 64.29 -12.92
C ASP A 554 -3.75 65.26 -12.64
N SER A 555 -3.99 65.51 -11.38
CA SER A 555 -4.96 66.51 -10.88
C SER A 555 -4.19 67.69 -10.36
N LEU A 556 -4.24 68.77 -11.09
CA LEU A 556 -3.46 69.95 -10.89
C LEU A 556 -4.26 71.02 -10.17
N SER A 557 -3.62 71.71 -9.24
CA SER A 557 -4.06 73.02 -8.72
C SER A 557 -3.16 74.09 -9.24
N LEU A 558 -3.75 75.22 -9.62
CA LEU A 558 -3.03 76.29 -10.24
C LEU A 558 -3.22 77.57 -9.42
N ALA A 559 -2.15 78.27 -9.22
CA ALA A 559 -2.12 79.55 -8.51
C ALA A 559 -1.18 80.56 -9.25
N MET A 560 -1.39 81.77 -9.05
CA MET A 560 -0.44 82.81 -9.55
C MET A 560 0.40 83.36 -8.40
N THR A 561 1.66 83.61 -8.70
CA THR A 561 2.60 84.24 -7.73
C THR A 561 3.00 85.61 -8.34
N ASN A 562 3.14 86.59 -7.45
CA ASN A 562 3.47 87.97 -7.77
C ASN A 562 2.48 88.61 -8.77
N ALA A 563 1.30 88.02 -8.89
CA ALA A 563 0.30 88.51 -9.85
C ALA A 563 -0.37 89.76 -9.34
N PRO A 564 -0.61 90.74 -10.22
CA PRO A 564 -1.40 91.91 -9.86
C PRO A 564 -2.86 91.48 -9.59
N SER A 565 -3.59 92.28 -8.77
CA SER A 565 -4.98 91.98 -8.37
C SER A 565 -5.96 91.90 -9.56
N TRP A 566 -5.60 92.43 -10.70
CA TRP A 566 -6.41 92.46 -11.96
C TRP A 566 -6.03 91.34 -12.92
N ALA A 567 -5.13 90.45 -12.53
CA ALA A 567 -4.82 89.15 -13.22
C ALA A 567 -5.62 88.03 -12.60
N SER A 568 -6.16 87.13 -13.38
CA SER A 568 -6.91 85.98 -12.94
C SER A 568 -6.65 84.78 -13.81
N LEU A 569 -6.67 83.56 -13.22
CA LEU A 569 -6.68 82.32 -13.98
C LEU A 569 -8.07 81.95 -14.44
N GLY A 570 -8.16 81.44 -15.64
CA GLY A 570 -9.41 80.90 -16.18
C GLY A 570 -9.85 79.58 -15.48
N VAL A 571 -8.91 78.85 -14.90
CA VAL A 571 -9.16 77.65 -14.15
C VAL A 571 -8.14 77.59 -12.95
N GLU A 572 -8.61 77.18 -11.79
CA GLU A 572 -7.76 76.96 -10.58
C GLU A 572 -7.44 75.51 -10.39
N THR A 573 -8.17 74.58 -10.98
CA THR A 573 -7.94 73.15 -10.94
C THR A 573 -8.20 72.52 -12.29
N MET A 574 -7.45 71.55 -12.69
CA MET A 574 -7.67 70.78 -13.93
C MET A 574 -7.12 69.37 -13.76
N GLN A 575 -7.66 68.44 -14.57
CA GLN A 575 -7.08 67.13 -14.78
C GLN A 575 -6.47 67.05 -16.17
N ILE A 576 -5.28 66.48 -16.25
CA ILE A 576 -4.57 66.33 -17.52
C ILE A 576 -4.04 64.91 -17.67
N GLY A 577 -4.42 64.24 -18.74
CA GLY A 577 -3.97 62.88 -19.05
C GLY A 577 -2.50 62.84 -19.46
N ARG A 578 -1.89 61.63 -19.37
CA ARG A 578 -0.53 61.38 -19.84
C ARG A 578 -0.29 61.90 -21.26
N GLY A 579 0.77 62.66 -21.46
CA GLY A 579 1.19 63.18 -22.77
C GLY A 579 0.26 64.26 -23.34
N GLN A 580 -0.78 64.65 -22.60
CA GLN A 580 -1.68 65.68 -23.02
C GLN A 580 -1.10 67.08 -22.75
N THR A 581 -1.38 68.02 -23.66
CA THR A 581 -1.11 69.45 -23.46
C THR A 581 -2.42 70.19 -23.47
N GLN A 582 -2.65 71.00 -22.47
CA GLN A 582 -3.82 71.82 -22.36
C GLN A 582 -3.40 73.27 -22.12
N ALA A 583 -3.95 74.17 -22.91
CA ALA A 583 -3.72 75.61 -22.76
C ALA A 583 -4.68 76.18 -21.68
N ILE A 584 -4.14 76.77 -20.65
CA ILE A 584 -4.91 77.57 -19.69
C ILE A 584 -4.89 79.03 -20.07
N THR A 585 -5.95 79.75 -19.71
CA THR A 585 -6.07 81.15 -19.97
C THR A 585 -5.76 81.97 -18.73
N ILE A 586 -4.92 82.94 -18.92
CA ILE A 586 -4.65 83.98 -17.91
C ILE A 586 -5.32 85.27 -18.44
N THR A 587 -6.25 85.76 -17.70
CA THR A 587 -6.97 87.00 -18.04
C THR A 587 -6.37 88.16 -17.30
N LEU A 588 -6.01 89.23 -18.06
CA LEU A 588 -5.49 90.48 -17.56
C LEU A 588 -6.52 91.51 -17.80
N SER A 589 -7.00 92.18 -16.73
CA SER A 589 -8.04 93.23 -16.83
C SER A 589 -7.64 94.41 -15.94
N PRO A 590 -6.55 95.11 -16.28
CA PRO A 590 -6.10 96.25 -15.48
C PRO A 590 -7.17 97.32 -15.40
N ASP A 591 -7.43 97.72 -14.17
CA ASP A 591 -8.34 98.86 -13.90
C ASP A 591 -7.67 100.23 -14.22
N ALA A 592 -8.42 101.34 -14.08
CA ALA A 592 -7.90 102.66 -14.25
C ALA A 592 -6.79 103.06 -13.26
N ALA A 593 -6.63 102.32 -12.13
CA ALA A 593 -5.63 102.55 -11.08
C ALA A 593 -4.32 101.82 -11.38
N ALA A 594 -4.27 100.87 -12.34
CA ALA A 594 -3.06 100.19 -12.74
C ALA A 594 -2.01 101.17 -13.24
N LEU A 595 -0.80 101.13 -12.68
CA LEU A 595 0.27 102.08 -13.01
C LEU A 595 0.76 101.87 -14.46
N SER A 596 0.55 102.86 -15.33
CA SER A 596 1.04 102.81 -16.69
C SER A 596 2.56 102.98 -16.79
N GLY A 597 3.17 102.37 -17.82
CA GLY A 597 4.60 102.32 -18.06
C GLY A 597 5.36 101.40 -17.09
N ARG A 598 4.63 100.60 -16.28
CA ARG A 598 5.18 99.63 -15.37
C ARG A 598 5.02 98.21 -15.95
N ASP A 599 6.06 97.43 -15.84
CA ASP A 599 6.02 96.02 -16.13
C ASP A 599 5.63 95.25 -14.85
N TYR A 600 4.65 94.42 -14.95
CA TYR A 600 4.23 93.47 -13.89
C TYR A 600 4.65 92.11 -14.29
N THR A 601 5.61 91.56 -13.59
CA THR A 601 6.06 90.18 -13.82
C THR A 601 5.42 89.25 -12.82
N PHE A 602 4.85 88.17 -13.27
CA PHE A 602 4.19 87.16 -12.48
C PHE A 602 4.38 85.77 -13.12
N GLN A 603 4.17 84.72 -12.30
CA GLN A 603 4.27 83.37 -12.73
C GLN A 603 3.01 82.60 -12.35
N VAL A 604 2.77 81.51 -13.02
CA VAL A 604 1.79 80.46 -12.63
C VAL A 604 2.54 79.32 -11.95
N VAL A 605 2.12 78.97 -10.74
CA VAL A 605 2.57 77.78 -10.05
C VAL A 605 1.50 76.74 -10.23
N VAL A 606 1.93 75.58 -10.69
CA VAL A 606 1.09 74.41 -10.89
C VAL A 606 1.53 73.36 -9.89
N THR A 607 0.64 72.95 -9.00
CA THR A 607 0.91 71.91 -7.99
C THR A 607 0.26 70.61 -8.48
N SER A 608 1.04 69.61 -8.60
CA SER A 608 0.63 68.25 -8.96
C SER A 608 -0.06 67.53 -7.81
N ALA A 609 -0.71 66.44 -8.01
CA ALA A 609 -1.42 65.66 -7.00
C ALA A 609 -0.48 65.08 -5.94
N ASP A 610 0.80 64.88 -6.23
CA ASP A 610 1.82 64.47 -5.27
C ASP A 610 2.42 65.61 -4.43
N GLY A 611 1.98 66.84 -4.69
CA GLY A 611 2.49 68.05 -4.01
C GLY A 611 3.70 68.67 -4.72
N SER A 612 4.19 68.14 -5.81
CA SER A 612 5.27 68.71 -6.61
C SER A 612 4.80 70.05 -7.25
N GLU A 613 5.61 71.08 -7.13
CA GLU A 613 5.32 72.41 -7.67
C GLU A 613 6.19 72.68 -8.90
N TYR A 614 5.53 73.15 -9.94
CA TYR A 614 6.14 73.55 -11.19
C TYR A 614 5.80 75.01 -11.48
N THR A 615 6.82 75.79 -11.73
CA THR A 615 6.66 77.23 -11.98
C THR A 615 6.82 77.58 -13.44
N SER A 616 5.89 78.32 -13.99
CA SER A 616 5.94 78.71 -15.38
C SER A 616 7.11 79.67 -15.64
N PRO A 617 7.50 79.88 -16.94
CA PRO A 617 8.27 81.00 -17.32
C PRO A 617 7.52 82.35 -16.95
N ASP A 618 8.28 83.44 -16.82
CA ASP A 618 7.75 84.73 -16.44
C ASP A 618 6.79 85.30 -17.44
N PHE A 619 5.59 85.69 -17.01
CA PHE A 619 4.71 86.55 -17.77
C PHE A 619 4.98 87.99 -17.43
N SER A 620 5.03 88.86 -18.40
CA SER A 620 5.23 90.32 -18.23
C SER A 620 4.12 91.12 -18.94
N ALA A 621 3.43 91.92 -18.14
CA ALA A 621 2.39 92.77 -18.61
C ALA A 621 2.80 94.27 -18.51
N ASN A 622 3.00 94.94 -19.59
CA ASN A 622 3.27 96.34 -19.65
C ASN A 622 1.95 97.09 -19.76
N ILE A 623 1.65 98.03 -18.88
CA ILE A 623 0.39 98.75 -18.85
C ILE A 623 0.49 100.05 -19.72
N GLU A 624 -0.37 100.20 -20.67
CA GLU A 624 -0.51 101.42 -21.51
C GLU A 624 -1.71 102.22 -21.05
N VAL A 625 -1.57 103.50 -21.08
CA VAL A 625 -2.67 104.42 -20.77
C VAL A 625 -3.80 104.32 -21.79
N LYS A 626 -5.04 104.31 -21.32
CA LYS A 626 -6.16 104.42 -22.18
C LYS A 626 -6.20 105.87 -22.74
N GLU A 627 -5.86 106.02 -23.97
CA GLU A 627 -6.00 107.30 -24.61
C GLU A 627 -7.48 107.73 -24.61
N THR A 628 -7.79 108.79 -23.90
CA THR A 628 -9.09 109.43 -23.94
C THR A 628 -9.16 110.21 -25.28
N THR A 629 -9.60 109.57 -26.34
CA THR A 629 -9.91 110.24 -27.58
C THR A 629 -11.13 111.10 -27.38
N GLY A 630 -10.88 112.48 -27.24
CA GLY A 630 -11.90 113.44 -27.55
C GLY A 630 -12.21 113.29 -29.02
N GLY A 631 -13.37 112.80 -29.33
CA GLY A 631 -14.09 112.79 -30.58
C GLY A 631 -13.30 112.59 -31.87
N GLY A 632 -13.35 111.37 -32.36
CA GLY A 632 -12.89 111.04 -33.72
C GLY A 632 -13.22 109.59 -34.03
N GLU A 633 -13.86 109.38 -35.05
CA GLU A 633 -14.44 108.17 -35.66
C GLU A 633 -13.67 106.87 -35.43
N VAL A 634 -14.36 105.86 -34.95
CA VAL A 634 -13.85 104.51 -34.82
C VAL A 634 -14.02 103.84 -36.18
N GLU A 635 -12.89 103.56 -36.87
CA GLU A 635 -12.84 102.66 -37.99
C GLU A 635 -12.70 101.20 -37.37
N VAL A 636 -13.76 100.45 -37.53
CA VAL A 636 -13.77 99.05 -37.08
C VAL A 636 -13.18 98.26 -38.25
N GLU A 637 -11.93 97.79 -38.06
CA GLU A 637 -11.40 96.77 -38.96
C GLU A 637 -12.04 95.40 -38.54
N GLU A 638 -12.89 94.99 -39.49
CA GLU A 638 -13.54 93.65 -39.46
C GLU A 638 -12.50 92.60 -39.81
N ILE A 639 -12.11 91.78 -38.81
CA ILE A 639 -11.27 90.62 -39.08
C ILE A 639 -12.21 89.49 -39.50
N GLU A 640 -12.17 89.19 -40.81
CA GLU A 640 -12.84 88.04 -41.40
C GLU A 640 -12.49 86.73 -40.58
N SER A 641 -13.54 86.10 -40.15
CA SER A 641 -13.49 84.75 -39.67
C SER A 641 -13.59 83.77 -40.82
N ASP A 642 -12.53 83.09 -41.12
CA ASP A 642 -12.63 81.91 -41.98
C ASP A 642 -13.27 80.80 -41.21
N ASP A 643 -14.50 80.51 -41.55
CA ASP A 643 -15.23 79.30 -41.20
C ASP A 643 -14.61 78.12 -41.93
N GLU A 644 -14.09 77.17 -41.17
CA GLU A 644 -14.14 75.75 -41.60
C GLU A 644 -14.78 74.89 -40.51
N GLU A 645 -15.95 74.46 -40.86
CA GLU A 645 -16.74 73.47 -40.17
C GLU A 645 -15.96 72.15 -39.96
N SER A 646 -15.90 71.68 -38.75
CA SER A 646 -16.00 70.24 -38.51
C SER A 646 -16.70 70.00 -37.22
N THR A 647 -17.90 69.58 -37.31
CA THR A 647 -18.73 69.05 -36.21
C THR A 647 -18.13 67.84 -35.54
N PRO A 648 -18.01 67.86 -34.26
CA PRO A 648 -17.84 66.58 -33.51
C PRO A 648 -19.20 66.11 -33.03
N GLY A 649 -19.52 64.93 -33.42
CA GLY A 649 -20.68 64.23 -32.92
C GLY A 649 -20.63 63.97 -31.42
N PHE A 650 -21.68 64.33 -30.77
CA PHE A 650 -22.00 63.98 -29.40
C PHE A 650 -22.23 62.48 -29.30
N GLY A 651 -21.47 61.83 -28.50
CA GLY A 651 -21.73 60.46 -27.97
C GLY A 651 -21.91 60.50 -26.49
N LEU A 652 -23.09 60.79 -26.07
CA LEU A 652 -23.56 60.72 -24.70
C LEU A 652 -23.85 59.24 -24.42
N ILE A 653 -23.10 58.56 -23.54
CA ILE A 653 -23.55 57.34 -22.94
C ILE A 653 -23.54 57.52 -21.43
N ALA A 654 -24.77 57.58 -20.96
CA ALA A 654 -25.15 57.59 -19.58
C ALA A 654 -24.79 56.29 -18.87
N SER A 655 -24.39 56.46 -17.65
CA SER A 655 -24.39 55.52 -16.56
C SER A 655 -25.49 54.46 -16.61
N LEU A 656 -25.16 53.20 -16.33
CA LEU A 656 -26.05 52.34 -15.59
C LEU A 656 -25.25 51.46 -14.63
N PHE A 657 -25.48 51.70 -13.34
CA PHE A 657 -25.22 50.78 -12.25
C PHE A 657 -25.99 49.47 -12.49
N ALA A 658 -25.34 48.37 -12.36
CA ALA A 658 -26.01 47.14 -11.96
C ALA A 658 -25.11 46.32 -11.03
N LEU A 659 -25.46 46.44 -9.78
CA LEU A 659 -25.20 45.55 -8.71
C LEU A 659 -25.74 44.15 -9.05
N THR A 660 -24.95 43.10 -9.03
CA THR A 660 -25.46 41.76 -8.76
C THR A 660 -24.46 40.98 -7.90
N THR A 661 -24.79 40.95 -6.65
CA THR A 661 -24.50 39.90 -5.67
C THR A 661 -25.06 38.56 -6.15
N LEU A 662 -24.25 37.49 -6.06
CA LEU A 662 -24.70 36.10 -5.77
C LEU A 662 -23.46 35.33 -5.37
N VAL A 663 -23.23 35.06 -4.11
CA VAL A 663 -23.82 34.08 -3.20
C VAL A 663 -23.68 32.62 -3.73
N VAL A 664 -22.72 31.91 -3.08
CA VAL A 664 -22.85 30.59 -2.44
C VAL A 664 -23.01 29.36 -3.31
N LEU A 665 -22.13 28.41 -3.11
CA LEU A 665 -22.29 27.06 -2.52
C LEU A 665 -21.10 26.19 -2.96
N ARG A 666 -20.18 25.82 -2.11
CA ARG A 666 -20.15 24.68 -1.16
C ARG A 666 -20.68 23.36 -1.74
N ARG A 667 -19.81 22.42 -2.01
CA ARG A 667 -19.84 20.99 -1.59
C ARG A 667 -18.60 20.30 -2.21
N ARG A 668 -17.75 19.82 -1.36
CA ARG A 668 -17.59 18.44 -0.80
C ARG A 668 -17.66 17.33 -1.86
N ALA A 669 -16.56 16.74 -2.20
CA ALA A 669 -16.22 15.36 -1.92
C ALA A 669 -14.70 15.22 -1.93
#